data_20b009f03a3d937c429830b0ed8c6879
#
_entry.id   20b009f03a3d937c429830b0ed8c6879
#
_cell.length_a   1.000
_cell.length_b   1.000
_cell.length_c   1.000
_cell.angle_alpha   90.00
_cell.angle_beta   90.00
_cell.angle_gamma   90.00
#
_symmetry.space_group_name_H-M   'P 1'
#
loop_
_entity.id
_entity.type
_entity.pdbx_description
1 polymer ?
#
loop_
_entity_poly.entity_id
_entity_poly.type
_entity_poly.pdbx_seq_one_letter_code
_entity_poly.pdbx_strand_id
1 'polypeptide(L)'
;CREAITKTVLQKFNGYYGWNCTTRIELYNHIDNIVEANELINSLRLCDPAVGSGHFLVSALNELILLKYELGILVDATGKRIRKADYQLAIENDELIVTDTEGNLFAYNPLNAESRRMQETLFKEKRQIIENCLFGVDINPNSVKICRLRLWIELLKNAYYTAESNYTYLETLPNIDINIKCGNSLLHRFALTDSIQTVLRESSISISQYKEAVAKYKNAQSKSEKQDLETFITEIKSKLKTEINRRDARLVRLNKRRSELANLQAPQLFEPTKKEKKASDKRIADLKKEIATLENIFEEIRSNKIYLGAFEWRIEFPEVLDAEGNFLGFDCIIGNPPYIQLQSMGKSADVLECMGYITYARTGDIYCLFYELGMNLLTPNGFLCYITSNKWMRAGYGEALRGYFASKTNPIMLVDFAGIKIFDAITVEANILLSQKAANIFNTQACLVQDSNGLNNLSDFVQQQGVKCNFADSIPWVILSPIEQSIKQKIESVGIPLKDWNIQINYGIKTGFNDAFIISTEKRDEILANCQTEDERVRTAELIRPILRGRDIKRYEYEWADLWIIATFPSRHYDIESYPAVKNYLLSIGIERLEQTGETHIVNGKKIKARKKTSNEWFETQDSISYWEDFSKPKIVWKIIGNQMAFAYDANNYVMNNACYIMTGDHLDYLLAVLNFSNN
;
A
#
# COMPACT_ATOMS: atom_id res chain seq x y z
N CYS A 1 -4.83 13.00 11.87
CA CYS A 1 -4.86 12.50 13.26
C CYS A 1 -6.13 12.92 13.99
N ARG A 2 -6.41 14.24 14.10
CA ARG A 2 -7.52 14.79 14.89
C ARG A 2 -8.87 14.09 14.65
N GLU A 3 -9.29 13.93 13.40
CA GLU A 3 -10.59 13.33 13.07
C GLU A 3 -10.63 11.83 13.45
N ALA A 4 -9.58 11.07 13.13
CA ALA A 4 -9.50 9.65 13.49
C ALA A 4 -9.55 9.44 15.00
N ILE A 5 -8.79 10.23 15.77
CA ILE A 5 -8.75 10.16 17.24
C ILE A 5 -10.10 10.56 17.83
N THR A 6 -10.72 11.65 17.32
CA THR A 6 -12.04 12.08 17.79
C THR A 6 -13.08 10.98 17.62
N LYS A 7 -13.15 10.38 16.42
CA LYS A 7 -14.08 9.27 16.15
C LYS A 7 -13.78 8.04 17.00
N THR A 8 -12.51 7.74 17.23
CA THR A 8 -12.09 6.63 18.10
C THR A 8 -12.55 6.85 19.54
N VAL A 9 -12.36 8.05 20.08
CA VAL A 9 -12.79 8.37 21.43
C VAL A 9 -14.32 8.35 21.54
N LEU A 10 -15.03 8.99 20.63
CA LEU A 10 -16.51 8.95 20.58
C LEU A 10 -17.02 7.50 20.55
N GLN A 11 -16.44 6.65 19.69
CA GLN A 11 -16.80 5.23 19.61
C GLN A 11 -16.53 4.48 20.93
N LYS A 12 -15.40 4.77 21.58
CA LYS A 12 -15.03 4.13 22.86
C LYS A 12 -16.01 4.47 23.97
N PHE A 13 -16.33 5.76 24.12
CA PHE A 13 -17.27 6.24 25.14
C PHE A 13 -18.71 5.80 24.86
N ASN A 14 -19.18 5.94 23.62
CA ASN A 14 -20.50 5.48 23.21
C ASN A 14 -20.66 3.98 23.46
N GLY A 15 -19.64 3.18 23.12
CA GLY A 15 -19.66 1.74 23.36
C GLY A 15 -19.66 1.35 24.83
N TYR A 16 -18.94 2.09 25.66
CA TYR A 16 -18.82 1.79 27.09
C TYR A 16 -20.07 2.21 27.88
N TYR A 17 -20.57 3.43 27.64
CA TYR A 17 -21.71 3.98 28.38
C TYR A 17 -23.07 3.77 27.70
N GLY A 18 -23.10 3.29 26.45
CA GLY A 18 -24.33 3.20 25.66
C GLY A 18 -24.85 4.55 25.17
N TRP A 19 -23.96 5.56 25.06
CA TRP A 19 -24.30 6.88 24.54
C TRP A 19 -24.32 6.91 23.00
N ASN A 20 -24.84 8.02 22.45
CA ASN A 20 -24.87 8.28 21.01
C ASN A 20 -24.28 9.66 20.68
N CYS A 21 -23.22 10.06 21.38
CA CYS A 21 -22.54 11.33 21.14
C CYS A 21 -21.87 11.33 19.76
N THR A 22 -22.05 12.42 19.01
CA THR A 22 -21.49 12.64 17.68
C THR A 22 -20.39 13.71 17.67
N THR A 23 -20.33 14.53 18.71
CA THR A 23 -19.37 15.65 18.86
C THR A 23 -18.65 15.58 20.21
N ARG A 24 -17.47 16.24 20.27
CA ARG A 24 -16.71 16.39 21.52
C ARG A 24 -17.51 17.18 22.59
N ILE A 25 -18.33 18.16 22.14
CA ILE A 25 -19.16 18.98 23.05
C ILE A 25 -20.24 18.13 23.70
N GLU A 26 -20.92 17.26 22.93
CA GLU A 26 -21.89 16.34 23.49
C GLU A 26 -21.23 15.40 24.51
N LEU A 27 -20.04 14.86 24.15
CA LEU A 27 -19.29 13.98 25.05
C LEU A 27 -18.89 14.71 26.35
N TYR A 28 -18.39 15.96 26.26
CA TYR A 28 -18.08 16.78 27.44
C TYR A 28 -19.28 16.91 28.39
N ASN A 29 -20.48 17.13 27.83
CA ASN A 29 -21.70 17.32 28.62
C ASN A 29 -22.22 16.04 29.32
N HIS A 30 -21.75 14.84 28.86
CA HIS A 30 -22.14 13.55 29.46
C HIS A 30 -21.13 13.02 30.46
N ILE A 31 -19.90 13.57 30.53
CA ILE A 31 -18.86 13.07 31.42
C ILE A 31 -19.07 13.62 32.84
N ASP A 32 -19.52 12.77 33.73
CA ASP A 32 -19.64 13.07 35.18
C ASP A 32 -18.42 12.56 35.97
N ASN A 33 -17.92 11.35 35.65
CA ASN A 33 -16.81 10.71 36.35
C ASN A 33 -15.49 10.92 35.59
N ILE A 34 -14.65 11.84 36.08
CA ILE A 34 -13.36 12.21 35.48
C ILE A 34 -12.36 11.04 35.52
N VAL A 35 -12.32 10.30 36.63
CA VAL A 35 -11.35 9.20 36.79
C VAL A 35 -11.62 8.10 35.79
N GLU A 36 -12.88 7.66 35.71
CA GLU A 36 -13.30 6.63 34.76
C GLU A 36 -13.12 7.08 33.29
N ALA A 37 -13.43 8.34 32.98
CA ALA A 37 -13.21 8.91 31.65
C ALA A 37 -11.71 8.93 31.25
N ASN A 38 -10.82 9.27 32.21
CA ASN A 38 -9.38 9.20 32.02
C ASN A 38 -8.90 7.76 31.79
N GLU A 39 -9.37 6.80 32.60
CA GLU A 39 -9.06 5.38 32.43
C GLU A 39 -9.49 4.87 31.06
N LEU A 40 -10.65 5.30 30.57
CA LEU A 40 -11.18 4.92 29.27
C LEU A 40 -10.30 5.44 28.13
N ILE A 41 -9.86 6.72 28.19
CA ILE A 41 -8.92 7.26 27.20
C ILE A 41 -7.56 6.56 27.29
N ASN A 42 -7.04 6.34 28.49
CA ASN A 42 -5.76 5.66 28.71
C ASN A 42 -5.79 4.17 28.32
N SER A 43 -6.98 3.59 28.13
CA SER A 43 -7.16 2.24 27.61
C SER A 43 -7.11 2.15 26.09
N LEU A 44 -7.13 3.28 25.36
CA LEU A 44 -7.04 3.30 23.91
C LEU A 44 -5.70 2.73 23.42
N ARG A 45 -5.74 2.06 22.28
CA ARG A 45 -4.57 1.50 21.61
C ARG A 45 -4.51 2.04 20.17
N LEU A 46 -3.54 2.92 19.94
CA LEU A 46 -3.28 3.53 18.63
C LEU A 46 -1.98 2.95 18.08
N CYS A 47 -1.97 2.53 16.80
CA CYS A 47 -0.78 1.95 16.20
C CYS A 47 -0.48 2.55 14.83
N ASP A 48 0.81 2.77 14.58
CA ASP A 48 1.36 3.04 13.25
C ASP A 48 2.22 1.85 12.81
N PRO A 49 1.75 1.02 11.86
CA PRO A 49 2.48 -0.17 11.42
C PRO A 49 3.65 0.13 10.47
N ALA A 50 3.88 1.39 10.10
CA ALA A 50 5.01 1.87 9.31
C ALA A 50 5.54 3.20 9.89
N VAL A 51 5.84 3.18 11.20
CA VAL A 51 5.96 4.37 12.05
C VAL A 51 7.03 5.38 11.61
N GLY A 52 8.02 4.96 10.83
CA GLY A 52 9.09 5.84 10.39
C GLY A 52 9.76 6.55 11.56
N SER A 53 9.85 7.87 11.48
CA SER A 53 10.39 8.73 12.55
C SER A 53 9.37 9.12 13.63
N GLY A 54 8.13 8.62 13.58
CA GLY A 54 7.13 8.78 14.63
C GLY A 54 6.30 10.06 14.60
N HIS A 55 6.22 10.77 13.48
CA HIS A 55 5.44 12.00 13.37
C HIS A 55 3.96 11.80 13.72
N PHE A 56 3.33 10.74 13.17
CA PHE A 56 1.91 10.45 13.44
C PHE A 56 1.65 10.11 14.93
N LEU A 57 2.60 9.46 15.60
CA LEU A 57 2.46 9.15 17.03
C LEU A 57 2.60 10.41 17.89
N VAL A 58 3.48 11.35 17.53
CA VAL A 58 3.60 12.65 18.22
C VAL A 58 2.35 13.49 18.01
N SER A 59 1.85 13.55 16.77
CA SER A 59 0.57 14.21 16.47
C SER A 59 -0.58 13.60 17.28
N ALA A 60 -0.63 12.27 17.39
CA ALA A 60 -1.63 11.58 18.20
C ALA A 60 -1.49 11.89 19.69
N LEU A 61 -0.27 11.96 20.21
CA LEU A 61 0.00 12.38 21.60
C LEU A 61 -0.60 13.75 21.89
N ASN A 62 -0.27 14.73 21.05
CA ASN A 62 -0.73 16.10 21.22
C ASN A 62 -2.27 16.22 21.11
N GLU A 63 -2.88 15.51 20.15
CA GLU A 63 -4.34 15.48 20.00
C GLU A 63 -5.05 14.82 21.21
N LEU A 64 -4.49 13.75 21.79
CA LEU A 64 -5.06 13.13 22.98
C LEU A 64 -4.98 14.06 24.22
N ILE A 65 -3.87 14.78 24.41
CA ILE A 65 -3.74 15.78 25.48
C ILE A 65 -4.76 16.90 25.30
N LEU A 66 -4.84 17.47 24.08
CA LEU A 66 -5.81 18.52 23.78
C LEU A 66 -7.25 18.03 24.00
N LEU A 67 -7.55 16.81 23.58
CA LEU A 67 -8.87 16.23 23.74
C LEU A 67 -9.22 16.04 25.23
N LYS A 68 -8.30 15.55 26.09
CA LYS A 68 -8.51 15.48 27.53
C LYS A 68 -8.78 16.84 28.14
N TYR A 69 -8.07 17.89 27.67
CA TYR A 69 -8.30 19.24 28.11
C TYR A 69 -9.69 19.76 27.66
N GLU A 70 -10.06 19.56 26.41
CA GLU A 70 -11.36 19.95 25.85
C GLU A 70 -12.54 19.25 26.57
N LEU A 71 -12.36 17.99 26.92
CA LEU A 71 -13.34 17.19 27.70
C LEU A 71 -13.33 17.50 29.20
N GLY A 72 -12.45 18.39 29.67
CA GLY A 72 -12.36 18.79 31.06
C GLY A 72 -11.92 17.67 32.00
N ILE A 73 -11.18 16.68 31.48
CA ILE A 73 -10.67 15.53 32.25
C ILE A 73 -9.14 15.56 32.39
N LEU A 74 -8.46 16.59 31.93
CA LEU A 74 -7.05 16.84 32.21
C LEU A 74 -6.93 17.30 33.67
N VAL A 75 -6.35 16.47 34.51
CA VAL A 75 -6.25 16.71 35.97
C VAL A 75 -4.83 16.57 36.49
N ASP A 76 -4.50 17.31 37.54
CA ASP A 76 -3.22 17.17 38.24
C ASP A 76 -3.20 15.93 39.17
N ALA A 77 -2.07 15.71 39.86
CA ALA A 77 -1.88 14.63 40.79
C ALA A 77 -2.87 14.61 41.97
N THR A 78 -3.56 15.72 42.26
CA THR A 78 -4.57 15.84 43.31
C THR A 78 -5.99 15.63 42.77
N GLY A 79 -6.16 15.42 41.48
CA GLY A 79 -7.47 15.33 40.81
C GLY A 79 -8.10 16.66 40.46
N LYS A 80 -7.39 17.79 40.63
CA LYS A 80 -7.89 19.13 40.28
C LYS A 80 -7.74 19.34 38.77
N ARG A 81 -8.82 19.77 38.12
CA ARG A 81 -8.85 20.03 36.66
C ARG A 81 -7.92 21.17 36.28
N ILE A 82 -7.26 21.04 35.12
CA ILE A 82 -6.67 22.17 34.39
C ILE A 82 -7.82 22.86 33.65
N ARG A 83 -8.12 24.12 34.01
CA ARG A 83 -9.29 24.83 33.48
C ARG A 83 -8.88 25.80 32.38
N LYS A 84 -9.81 26.09 31.50
CA LYS A 84 -9.65 27.16 30.46
C LYS A 84 -9.41 28.56 31.07
N ALA A 85 -9.82 28.76 32.32
CA ALA A 85 -9.55 29.97 33.07
C ALA A 85 -8.12 30.03 33.64
N ASP A 86 -7.38 28.92 33.66
CA ASP A 86 -6.01 28.88 34.19
C ASP A 86 -5.00 28.89 33.04
N TYR A 87 -5.23 28.04 32.01
CA TYR A 87 -4.38 27.91 30.83
C TYR A 87 -5.22 27.59 29.59
N GLN A 88 -4.73 27.99 28.41
CA GLN A 88 -5.29 27.61 27.12
C GLN A 88 -4.32 26.67 26.39
N LEU A 89 -4.86 25.56 25.87
CA LEU A 89 -4.12 24.58 25.07
C LEU A 89 -4.61 24.61 23.63
N ALA A 90 -3.68 24.62 22.69
CA ALA A 90 -3.95 24.54 21.27
C ALA A 90 -2.87 23.70 20.58
N ILE A 91 -3.14 23.24 19.36
CA ILE A 91 -2.14 22.59 18.49
C ILE A 91 -1.88 23.53 17.33
N GLU A 92 -0.64 23.99 17.20
CA GLU A 92 -0.16 24.81 16.08
C GLU A 92 1.08 24.16 15.48
N ASN A 93 1.09 23.99 14.16
CA ASN A 93 2.18 23.35 13.44
C ASN A 93 2.61 21.98 14.04
N ASP A 94 1.62 21.18 14.42
CA ASP A 94 1.79 19.84 15.05
C ASP A 94 2.41 19.87 16.47
N GLU A 95 2.60 21.07 17.06
CA GLU A 95 3.08 21.24 18.43
C GLU A 95 1.97 21.65 19.39
N LEU A 96 2.00 21.09 20.60
CA LEU A 96 1.11 21.49 21.68
C LEU A 96 1.58 22.83 22.28
N ILE A 97 0.81 23.86 22.06
CA ILE A 97 1.04 25.20 22.60
C ILE A 97 0.20 25.40 23.86
N VAL A 98 0.83 25.91 24.91
CA VAL A 98 0.19 26.27 26.16
C VAL A 98 0.38 27.75 26.40
N THR A 99 -0.71 28.48 26.66
CA THR A 99 -0.68 29.91 27.00
C THR A 99 -1.37 30.15 28.32
N ASP A 100 -0.96 31.19 29.03
CA ASP A 100 -1.65 31.70 30.23
C ASP A 100 -2.92 32.50 29.84
N THR A 101 -3.60 33.04 30.83
CA THR A 101 -4.82 33.86 30.65
C THR A 101 -4.58 35.19 29.95
N GLU A 102 -3.35 35.65 29.90
CA GLU A 102 -2.95 36.89 29.20
C GLU A 102 -2.50 36.62 27.77
N GLY A 103 -2.45 35.33 27.34
CA GLY A 103 -2.03 34.90 26.02
C GLY A 103 -0.51 34.74 25.86
N ASN A 104 0.26 34.84 26.96
CA ASN A 104 1.71 34.58 26.92
C ASN A 104 2.00 33.08 26.88
N LEU A 105 3.05 32.70 26.16
CA LEU A 105 3.52 31.32 26.15
C LEU A 105 3.91 30.86 27.56
N PHE A 106 3.44 29.68 27.95
CA PHE A 106 3.78 29.05 29.20
C PHE A 106 5.30 28.81 29.31
N ALA A 107 5.91 29.35 30.38
CA ALA A 107 7.31 29.13 30.70
C ALA A 107 7.42 28.45 32.06
N TYR A 108 8.11 27.30 32.10
CA TYR A 108 8.30 26.57 33.36
C TYR A 108 9.17 27.34 34.34
N ASN A 109 8.62 27.57 35.56
CA ASN A 109 9.34 28.16 36.67
C ASN A 109 9.24 27.23 37.87
N PRO A 110 10.35 26.56 38.29
CA PRO A 110 10.34 25.61 39.42
C PRO A 110 10.04 26.24 40.79
N LEU A 111 10.15 27.57 40.93
CA LEU A 111 9.82 28.29 42.16
C LEU A 111 8.32 28.63 42.26
N ASN A 112 7.57 28.59 41.17
CA ASN A 112 6.13 28.88 41.16
C ASN A 112 5.33 27.57 41.26
N ALA A 113 4.47 27.46 42.26
CA ALA A 113 3.68 26.26 42.54
C ALA A 113 2.70 25.90 41.40
N GLU A 114 2.07 26.92 40.77
CA GLU A 114 1.14 26.67 39.66
C GLU A 114 1.87 26.28 38.39
N SER A 115 3.03 26.89 38.13
CA SER A 115 3.89 26.48 37.02
C SER A 115 4.40 25.05 37.15
N ARG A 116 4.80 24.65 38.36
CA ARG A 116 5.17 23.23 38.66
C ARG A 116 3.99 22.29 38.41
N ARG A 117 2.81 22.65 38.94
CA ARG A 117 1.59 21.87 38.77
C ARG A 117 1.27 21.61 37.30
N MET A 118 1.33 22.64 36.47
CA MET A 118 1.05 22.52 35.03
C MET A 118 2.10 21.64 34.34
N GLN A 119 3.38 21.89 34.59
CA GLN A 119 4.49 21.15 33.99
C GLN A 119 4.45 19.65 34.35
N GLU A 120 4.23 19.35 35.62
CA GLU A 120 4.11 17.97 36.16
C GLU A 120 2.89 17.24 35.54
N THR A 121 1.75 17.96 35.44
CA THR A 121 0.54 17.41 34.83
C THR A 121 0.77 17.02 33.38
N LEU A 122 1.36 17.90 32.56
CA LEU A 122 1.63 17.59 31.18
C LEU A 122 2.65 16.44 31.02
N PHE A 123 3.69 16.41 31.85
CA PHE A 123 4.67 15.33 31.80
C PHE A 123 4.01 13.98 32.12
N LYS A 124 3.25 13.89 33.20
CA LYS A 124 2.58 12.65 33.65
C LYS A 124 1.55 12.15 32.62
N GLU A 125 0.76 13.05 32.05
CA GLU A 125 -0.21 12.70 31.03
C GLU A 125 0.45 12.24 29.73
N LYS A 126 1.47 12.96 29.24
CA LYS A 126 2.26 12.53 28.08
C LYS A 126 2.89 11.16 28.31
N ARG A 127 3.51 10.95 29.49
CA ARG A 127 4.10 9.67 29.87
C ARG A 127 3.05 8.54 29.80
N GLN A 128 1.89 8.74 30.41
CA GLN A 128 0.84 7.74 30.48
C GLN A 128 0.29 7.39 29.09
N ILE A 129 0.11 8.38 28.22
CA ILE A 129 -0.34 8.15 26.85
C ILE A 129 0.73 7.41 26.03
N ILE A 130 2.00 7.79 26.12
CA ILE A 130 3.10 7.12 25.41
C ILE A 130 3.22 5.66 25.85
N GLU A 131 3.18 5.40 27.16
CA GLU A 131 3.33 4.05 27.72
C GLU A 131 2.15 3.13 27.42
N ASN A 132 0.92 3.65 27.34
CA ASN A 132 -0.28 2.84 27.28
C ASN A 132 -1.00 2.88 25.93
N CYS A 133 -0.96 4.02 25.23
CA CYS A 133 -1.81 4.24 24.07
C CYS A 133 -1.08 4.13 22.73
N LEU A 134 0.24 4.45 22.68
CA LEU A 134 0.96 4.60 21.42
C LEU A 134 1.83 3.38 21.12
N PHE A 135 1.64 2.79 19.93
CA PHE A 135 2.37 1.63 19.42
C PHE A 135 2.90 1.92 18.03
N GLY A 136 4.08 1.39 17.71
CA GLY A 136 4.66 1.59 16.38
C GLY A 136 5.56 0.44 15.95
N VAL A 137 5.58 0.20 14.64
CA VAL A 137 6.45 -0.82 14.02
C VAL A 137 7.12 -0.21 12.78
N ASP A 138 8.40 -0.46 12.60
CA ASP A 138 9.11 -0.12 11.37
C ASP A 138 10.14 -1.20 11.04
N ILE A 139 10.36 -1.43 9.76
CA ILE A 139 11.36 -2.39 9.29
C ILE A 139 12.80 -1.88 9.49
N ASN A 140 12.96 -0.55 9.53
CA ASN A 140 14.26 0.10 9.68
C ASN A 140 14.59 0.35 11.17
N PRO A 141 15.63 -0.28 11.75
CA PRO A 141 15.97 -0.11 13.15
C PRO A 141 16.40 1.35 13.49
N ASN A 142 16.88 2.12 12.53
CA ASN A 142 17.22 3.52 12.76
C ASN A 142 15.96 4.39 12.86
N SER A 143 14.94 4.14 12.05
CA SER A 143 13.64 4.80 12.17
C SER A 143 13.03 4.55 13.56
N VAL A 144 13.07 3.32 14.04
CA VAL A 144 12.63 2.95 15.39
C VAL A 144 13.35 3.75 16.47
N LYS A 145 14.68 3.88 16.38
CA LYS A 145 15.48 4.69 17.33
C LYS A 145 15.09 6.17 17.28
N ILE A 146 14.90 6.72 16.09
CA ILE A 146 14.50 8.12 15.89
C ILE A 146 13.09 8.34 16.47
N CYS A 147 12.14 7.42 16.24
CA CYS A 147 10.80 7.50 16.79
C CYS A 147 10.84 7.53 18.33
N ARG A 148 11.58 6.61 18.95
CA ARG A 148 11.77 6.58 20.42
C ARG A 148 12.38 7.88 20.94
N LEU A 149 13.44 8.38 20.30
CA LEU A 149 14.08 9.64 20.66
C LEU A 149 13.10 10.81 20.54
N ARG A 150 12.27 10.86 19.52
CA ARG A 150 11.28 11.92 19.33
C ARG A 150 10.21 11.91 20.44
N LEU A 151 9.71 10.73 20.80
CA LEU A 151 8.77 10.60 21.93
C LEU A 151 9.42 11.02 23.27
N TRP A 152 10.72 10.71 23.50
CA TRP A 152 11.46 11.21 24.64
C TRP A 152 11.61 12.74 24.62
N ILE A 153 11.87 13.34 23.46
CA ILE A 153 11.95 14.79 23.31
C ILE A 153 10.60 15.43 23.70
N GLU A 154 9.47 14.84 23.29
CA GLU A 154 8.14 15.32 23.69
C GLU A 154 7.92 15.28 25.21
N LEU A 155 8.46 14.28 25.91
CA LEU A 155 8.45 14.24 27.36
C LEU A 155 9.40 15.29 27.96
N LEU A 156 10.60 15.45 27.43
CA LEU A 156 11.61 16.40 27.89
C LEU A 156 11.12 17.85 27.79
N LYS A 157 10.27 18.20 26.80
CA LYS A 157 9.63 19.53 26.73
C LYS A 157 8.86 19.87 28.01
N ASN A 158 8.36 18.87 28.73
CA ASN A 158 7.62 19.03 29.97
C ASN A 158 8.36 18.43 31.21
N ALA A 159 9.67 18.18 31.12
CA ALA A 159 10.46 17.73 32.26
C ALA A 159 10.35 18.71 33.44
N TYR A 160 10.28 18.16 34.64
CA TYR A 160 10.12 18.96 35.85
C TYR A 160 11.06 18.46 36.97
N TYR A 161 11.40 19.36 37.89
CA TYR A 161 12.19 19.01 39.06
C TYR A 161 11.32 18.40 40.16
N THR A 162 11.76 17.25 40.72
CA THR A 162 10.97 16.50 41.71
C THR A 162 11.06 17.15 43.10
N ALA A 163 9.96 17.11 43.84
CA ALA A 163 9.90 17.60 45.23
C ALA A 163 10.77 16.74 46.18
N GLU A 164 10.91 15.44 45.91
CA GLU A 164 11.73 14.49 46.68
C GLU A 164 13.22 14.83 46.62
N SER A 165 13.67 15.44 45.53
CA SER A 165 15.02 15.93 45.37
C SER A 165 15.25 17.36 45.86
N ASN A 166 14.28 17.98 46.52
CA ASN A 166 14.26 19.40 46.82
C ASN A 166 14.45 20.28 45.54
N TYR A 167 13.86 19.87 44.46
CA TYR A 167 13.91 20.52 43.14
C TYR A 167 15.32 20.63 42.53
N THR A 168 16.18 19.62 42.76
CA THR A 168 17.55 19.57 42.24
C THR A 168 17.71 18.58 41.10
N TYR A 169 16.88 17.54 41.03
CA TYR A 169 16.91 16.52 39.99
C TYR A 169 15.59 16.47 39.22
N LEU A 170 15.71 16.23 37.90
CA LEU A 170 14.55 16.05 37.04
C LEU A 170 13.93 14.66 37.24
N GLU A 171 12.65 14.53 36.95
CA GLU A 171 11.95 13.26 36.88
C GLU A 171 12.56 12.37 35.77
N THR A 172 12.58 11.07 36.02
CA THR A 172 13.17 10.07 35.14
C THR A 172 12.29 9.79 33.93
N LEU A 173 12.95 9.55 32.78
CA LEU A 173 12.25 9.17 31.56
C LEU A 173 11.82 7.70 31.56
N PRO A 174 10.64 7.37 31.00
CA PRO A 174 10.13 6.01 30.97
C PRO A 174 10.84 5.13 29.92
N ASN A 175 10.64 3.81 30.02
CA ASN A 175 11.11 2.82 29.05
C ASN A 175 10.08 2.66 27.91
N ILE A 176 10.22 3.44 26.85
CA ILE A 176 9.27 3.42 25.71
C ILE A 176 9.68 2.43 24.59
N ASP A 177 10.79 1.74 24.73
CA ASP A 177 11.32 0.78 23.77
C ASP A 177 10.44 -0.47 23.59
N ILE A 178 9.52 -0.72 24.51
CA ILE A 178 8.61 -1.86 24.43
C ILE A 178 7.42 -1.64 23.51
N ASN A 179 7.03 -0.39 23.26
CA ASN A 179 5.88 -0.06 22.40
C ASN A 179 6.28 0.26 20.95
N ILE A 180 7.54 0.66 20.73
CA ILE A 180 8.06 0.97 19.38
C ILE A 180 9.06 -0.10 18.98
N LYS A 181 8.73 -0.91 17.99
CA LYS A 181 9.46 -2.15 17.68
C LYS A 181 9.95 -2.20 16.25
N CYS A 182 11.02 -2.97 16.04
CA CYS A 182 11.58 -3.22 14.72
C CYS A 182 11.06 -4.55 14.15
N GLY A 183 10.57 -4.52 12.92
CA GLY A 183 10.13 -5.70 12.20
C GLY A 183 9.37 -5.37 10.92
N ASN A 184 9.19 -6.37 10.07
CA ASN A 184 8.37 -6.25 8.87
C ASN A 184 6.91 -6.52 9.21
N SER A 185 6.12 -5.47 9.28
CA SER A 185 4.70 -5.49 9.65
C SER A 185 3.84 -6.39 8.76
N LEU A 186 4.19 -6.53 7.48
CA LEU A 186 3.44 -7.30 6.50
C LEU A 186 3.76 -8.81 6.53
N LEU A 187 4.85 -9.20 7.19
CA LEU A 187 5.25 -10.60 7.27
C LEU A 187 4.98 -11.17 8.68
N HIS A 188 4.21 -12.21 8.74
CA HIS A 188 3.93 -12.96 9.96
C HIS A 188 3.79 -14.45 9.63
N ARG A 189 4.10 -15.30 10.60
CA ARG A 189 3.96 -16.76 10.46
C ARG A 189 2.64 -17.24 10.99
N PHE A 190 2.09 -16.49 11.94
CA PHE A 190 0.91 -16.84 12.70
C PHE A 190 -0.22 -15.88 12.39
N ALA A 191 -1.32 -16.41 11.85
CA ALA A 191 -2.47 -15.59 11.51
C ALA A 191 -3.12 -14.99 12.77
N LEU A 192 -3.65 -13.77 12.65
CA LEU A 192 -4.32 -13.08 13.76
C LEU A 192 -5.55 -13.84 14.26
N THR A 193 -6.17 -14.66 13.40
CA THR A 193 -7.37 -15.45 13.68
C THR A 193 -7.09 -16.82 14.33
N ASP A 194 -5.84 -17.29 14.30
CA ASP A 194 -5.51 -18.61 14.83
C ASP A 194 -5.62 -18.63 16.36
N SER A 195 -6.01 -19.76 16.97
CA SER A 195 -6.04 -19.90 18.42
C SER A 195 -4.64 -20.19 18.97
N ILE A 196 -4.20 -19.40 19.97
CA ILE A 196 -2.93 -19.66 20.68
C ILE A 196 -3.13 -20.38 22.01
N GLN A 197 -4.35 -20.72 22.40
CA GLN A 197 -4.64 -21.37 23.69
C GLN A 197 -3.85 -22.65 23.92
N THR A 198 -3.72 -23.47 22.89
CA THR A 198 -2.93 -24.71 22.95
C THR A 198 -1.43 -24.43 23.06
N VAL A 199 -0.95 -23.38 22.39
CA VAL A 199 0.45 -22.92 22.48
C VAL A 199 0.75 -22.45 23.92
N LEU A 200 -0.16 -21.69 24.52
CA LEU A 200 -0.04 -21.22 25.90
C LEU A 200 0.01 -22.38 26.90
N ARG A 201 -0.88 -23.38 26.76
CA ARG A 201 -0.89 -24.55 27.61
C ARG A 201 0.43 -25.35 27.55
N GLU A 202 0.94 -25.59 26.35
CA GLU A 202 2.17 -26.35 26.16
C GLU A 202 3.42 -25.58 26.61
N SER A 203 3.42 -24.27 26.49
CA SER A 203 4.52 -23.42 26.97
C SER A 203 4.51 -23.18 28.48
N SER A 204 3.42 -23.55 29.18
CA SER A 204 3.20 -23.27 30.61
C SER A 204 3.28 -21.75 30.94
N ILE A 205 2.89 -20.90 29.99
CA ILE A 205 2.90 -19.45 30.14
C ILE A 205 1.47 -18.93 30.08
N SER A 206 1.10 -18.04 31.01
CA SER A 206 -0.17 -17.30 30.94
C SER A 206 0.05 -15.92 30.30
N ILE A 207 -0.98 -15.45 29.59
CA ILE A 207 -0.97 -14.07 29.04
C ILE A 207 -0.89 -13.05 30.16
N SER A 208 -1.50 -13.33 31.33
CA SER A 208 -1.44 -12.45 32.52
C SER A 208 0.00 -12.25 32.99
N GLN A 209 0.80 -13.34 33.09
CA GLN A 209 2.21 -13.26 33.47
C GLN A 209 3.02 -12.45 32.45
N TYR A 210 2.73 -12.62 31.16
CA TYR A 210 3.40 -11.85 30.12
C TYR A 210 3.06 -10.36 30.20
N LYS A 211 1.77 -10.00 30.35
CA LYS A 211 1.33 -8.60 30.55
C LYS A 211 1.93 -7.98 31.80
N GLU A 212 1.98 -8.72 32.90
CA GLU A 212 2.58 -8.25 34.16
C GLU A 212 4.09 -7.99 33.98
N ALA A 213 4.82 -8.88 33.31
CA ALA A 213 6.24 -8.68 33.02
C ALA A 213 6.47 -7.42 32.18
N VAL A 214 5.64 -7.19 31.14
CA VAL A 214 5.69 -5.98 30.32
C VAL A 214 5.37 -4.72 31.12
N ALA A 215 4.36 -4.76 32.01
CA ALA A 215 4.02 -3.64 32.88
C ALA A 215 5.15 -3.32 33.86
N LYS A 216 5.76 -4.34 34.48
CA LYS A 216 6.94 -4.16 35.36
C LYS A 216 8.10 -3.56 34.62
N TYR A 217 8.37 -4.01 33.37
CA TYR A 217 9.44 -3.47 32.55
C TYR A 217 9.28 -1.97 32.25
N LYS A 218 8.04 -1.52 31.95
CA LYS A 218 7.75 -0.09 31.72
C LYS A 218 8.11 0.77 32.93
N ASN A 219 7.92 0.25 34.15
CA ASN A 219 8.16 0.94 35.40
C ASN A 219 9.52 0.67 36.04
N ALA A 220 10.37 -0.20 35.46
CA ALA A 220 11.67 -0.55 35.98
C ALA A 220 12.62 0.66 36.02
N GLN A 221 13.16 0.99 37.19
CA GLN A 221 14.04 2.14 37.40
C GLN A 221 15.51 1.74 37.39
N SER A 222 15.81 0.51 37.82
CA SER A 222 17.22 0.03 37.85
C SER A 222 17.60 -0.69 36.54
N LYS A 223 18.84 -0.54 36.14
CA LYS A 223 19.40 -1.22 34.95
C LYS A 223 19.37 -2.75 35.10
N SER A 224 19.60 -3.26 36.32
CA SER A 224 19.57 -4.69 36.62
C SER A 224 18.15 -5.25 36.46
N GLU A 225 17.18 -4.63 37.11
CA GLU A 225 15.77 -5.04 37.03
C GLU A 225 15.27 -5.03 35.56
N LYS A 226 15.61 -3.98 34.82
CA LYS A 226 15.28 -3.88 33.38
C LYS A 226 15.85 -5.05 32.59
N GLN A 227 17.11 -5.41 32.81
CA GLN A 227 17.81 -6.48 32.12
C GLN A 227 17.22 -7.86 32.44
N ASP A 228 16.85 -8.11 33.70
CA ASP A 228 16.21 -9.35 34.14
C ASP A 228 14.84 -9.52 33.51
N LEU A 229 14.02 -8.45 33.50
CA LEU A 229 12.69 -8.45 32.87
C LEU A 229 12.77 -8.59 31.34
N GLU A 230 13.74 -7.95 30.68
CA GLU A 230 13.98 -8.09 29.25
C GLU A 230 14.34 -9.52 28.89
N THR A 231 15.21 -10.16 29.68
CA THR A 231 15.55 -11.57 29.53
C THR A 231 14.33 -12.46 29.66
N PHE A 232 13.55 -12.27 30.72
CA PHE A 232 12.30 -13.02 30.94
C PHE A 232 11.29 -12.84 29.82
N ILE A 233 11.04 -11.62 29.37
CA ILE A 233 10.16 -11.32 28.22
C ILE A 233 10.67 -12.02 26.95
N THR A 234 11.99 -12.03 26.73
CA THR A 234 12.61 -12.68 25.56
C THR A 234 12.44 -14.18 25.62
N GLU A 235 12.57 -14.80 26.78
CA GLU A 235 12.32 -16.24 26.99
C GLU A 235 10.86 -16.59 26.68
N ILE A 236 9.89 -15.80 27.19
CA ILE A 236 8.47 -15.99 26.88
C ILE A 236 8.23 -15.96 25.37
N LYS A 237 8.74 -14.94 24.69
CA LYS A 237 8.61 -14.79 23.23
C LYS A 237 9.24 -15.97 22.49
N SER A 238 10.42 -16.43 22.92
CA SER A 238 11.12 -17.54 22.29
C SER A 238 10.34 -18.85 22.43
N LYS A 239 9.77 -19.14 23.62
CA LYS A 239 8.93 -20.31 23.84
C LYS A 239 7.68 -20.28 22.97
N LEU A 240 6.96 -19.14 22.94
CA LEU A 240 5.78 -18.97 22.08
C LEU A 240 6.13 -19.14 20.59
N LYS A 241 7.21 -18.54 20.11
CA LYS A 241 7.67 -18.70 18.71
C LYS A 241 8.02 -20.15 18.37
N THR A 242 8.62 -20.88 19.29
CA THR A 242 8.98 -22.31 19.11
C THR A 242 7.74 -23.17 18.94
N GLU A 243 6.74 -23.02 19.81
CA GLU A 243 5.50 -23.79 19.74
C GLU A 243 4.66 -23.46 18.50
N ILE A 244 4.65 -22.19 18.09
CA ILE A 244 3.99 -21.75 16.84
C ILE A 244 4.66 -22.42 15.63
N ASN A 245 6.00 -22.46 15.57
CA ASN A 245 6.71 -23.08 14.46
C ASN A 245 6.41 -24.58 14.34
N ARG A 246 6.14 -25.29 15.44
CA ARG A 246 5.73 -26.71 15.42
C ARG A 246 4.37 -26.93 14.77
N ARG A 247 3.49 -25.92 14.77
CA ARG A 247 2.10 -25.99 14.31
C ARG A 247 1.84 -25.32 12.97
N ASP A 248 2.88 -24.92 12.25
CA ASP A 248 2.73 -24.35 10.92
C ASP A 248 1.87 -25.27 10.04
N ALA A 249 0.76 -24.74 9.52
CA ALA A 249 -0.17 -25.48 8.69
C ALA A 249 0.51 -26.13 7.45
N ARG A 250 1.61 -25.51 6.99
CA ARG A 250 2.43 -26.03 5.88
C ARG A 250 3.22 -27.27 6.31
N LEU A 251 3.71 -27.31 7.56
CA LEU A 251 4.37 -28.50 8.12
C LEU A 251 3.37 -29.64 8.26
N VAL A 252 2.17 -29.35 8.75
CA VAL A 252 1.07 -30.34 8.84
C VAL A 252 0.74 -30.88 7.45
N ARG A 253 0.63 -29.98 6.44
CA ARG A 253 0.38 -30.36 5.04
C ARG A 253 1.52 -31.18 4.48
N LEU A 254 2.78 -30.79 4.69
CA LEU A 254 3.96 -31.56 4.27
C LEU A 254 3.95 -32.97 4.84
N ASN A 255 3.74 -33.13 6.15
CA ASN A 255 3.68 -34.43 6.81
C ASN A 255 2.52 -35.27 6.27
N LYS A 256 1.34 -34.68 6.02
CA LYS A 256 0.21 -35.37 5.39
C LYS A 256 0.55 -35.85 3.99
N ARG A 257 1.23 -35.06 3.17
CA ARG A 257 1.65 -35.46 1.81
C ARG A 257 2.73 -36.52 1.82
N ARG A 258 3.66 -36.45 2.76
CA ARG A 258 4.66 -37.55 2.97
C ARG A 258 4.00 -38.88 3.36
N SER A 259 3.01 -38.83 4.27
CA SER A 259 2.24 -40.01 4.65
C SER A 259 1.44 -40.58 3.47
N GLU A 260 0.80 -39.72 2.67
CA GLU A 260 0.06 -40.10 1.46
C GLU A 260 1.00 -40.81 0.45
N LEU A 261 2.19 -40.20 0.22
CA LEU A 261 3.22 -40.77 -0.65
C LEU A 261 3.70 -42.14 -0.14
N ALA A 262 4.00 -42.26 1.16
CA ALA A 262 4.43 -43.53 1.76
C ALA A 262 3.37 -44.62 1.62
N ASN A 263 2.09 -44.30 1.80
CA ASN A 263 0.98 -45.23 1.63
C ASN A 263 0.84 -45.69 0.17
N LEU A 264 1.05 -44.83 -0.82
CA LEU A 264 1.01 -45.19 -2.24
C LEU A 264 2.22 -46.02 -2.69
N GLN A 265 3.34 -45.91 -1.98
CA GLN A 265 4.57 -46.67 -2.22
C GLN A 265 4.66 -47.98 -1.42
N ALA A 266 3.74 -48.22 -0.46
CA ALA A 266 3.71 -49.42 0.32
C ALA A 266 3.39 -50.65 -0.57
N PRO A 267 3.97 -51.84 -0.28
CA PRO A 267 3.66 -53.06 -1.02
C PRO A 267 2.16 -53.36 -0.99
N GLN A 268 1.55 -53.51 -2.16
CA GLN A 268 0.14 -53.87 -2.27
C GLN A 268 -0.01 -55.40 -2.24
N LEU A 269 -1.04 -55.85 -1.54
CA LEU A 269 -1.36 -57.29 -1.43
C LEU A 269 -1.84 -57.93 -2.75
N PHE A 270 -2.29 -57.10 -3.72
CA PHE A 270 -2.73 -57.52 -5.04
C PHE A 270 -2.06 -56.69 -6.13
N GLU A 271 -1.73 -57.30 -7.28
CA GLU A 271 -1.16 -56.57 -8.42
C GLU A 271 -2.18 -55.60 -9.03
N PRO A 272 -1.87 -54.26 -9.12
CA PRO A 272 -2.77 -53.30 -9.68
C PRO A 272 -2.91 -53.43 -11.20
N THR A 273 -4.07 -53.13 -11.73
CA THR A 273 -4.30 -53.08 -13.18
C THR A 273 -3.41 -52.03 -13.86
N LYS A 274 -3.15 -52.14 -15.16
CA LYS A 274 -2.35 -51.19 -15.94
C LYS A 274 -2.88 -49.74 -15.81
N LYS A 275 -4.20 -49.54 -15.68
CA LYS A 275 -4.86 -48.23 -15.52
C LYS A 275 -4.62 -47.68 -14.14
N GLU A 276 -4.76 -48.48 -13.10
CA GLU A 276 -4.50 -48.09 -11.70
C GLU A 276 -3.02 -47.79 -11.47
N LYS A 277 -2.11 -48.58 -12.04
CA LYS A 277 -0.67 -48.31 -11.98
C LYS A 277 -0.32 -46.97 -12.60
N LYS A 278 -0.85 -46.64 -13.80
CA LYS A 278 -0.62 -45.34 -14.45
C LYS A 278 -1.18 -44.13 -13.66
N ALA A 279 -2.35 -44.34 -13.03
CA ALA A 279 -2.95 -43.30 -12.16
C ALA A 279 -2.13 -43.09 -10.88
N SER A 280 -1.66 -44.18 -10.27
CA SER A 280 -0.79 -44.14 -9.08
C SER A 280 0.56 -43.49 -9.39
N ASP A 281 1.20 -43.86 -10.49
CA ASP A 281 2.49 -43.27 -10.91
C ASP A 281 2.38 -41.74 -11.14
N LYS A 282 1.28 -41.31 -11.78
CA LYS A 282 1.02 -39.87 -11.95
C LYS A 282 0.82 -39.17 -10.60
N ARG A 283 0.02 -39.78 -9.69
CA ARG A 283 -0.22 -39.22 -8.36
C ARG A 283 1.06 -39.13 -7.53
N ILE A 284 1.91 -40.16 -7.61
CA ILE A 284 3.24 -40.19 -6.97
C ILE A 284 4.13 -39.09 -7.50
N ALA A 285 4.13 -38.82 -8.81
CA ALA A 285 4.90 -37.73 -9.41
C ALA A 285 4.41 -36.35 -8.94
N ASP A 286 3.10 -36.13 -8.92
CA ASP A 286 2.48 -34.90 -8.43
C ASP A 286 2.77 -34.66 -6.95
N LEU A 287 2.65 -35.71 -6.11
CA LEU A 287 2.99 -35.63 -4.67
C LEU A 287 4.47 -35.33 -4.44
N LYS A 288 5.38 -35.96 -5.18
CA LYS A 288 6.82 -35.66 -5.08
C LYS A 288 7.11 -34.19 -5.41
N LYS A 289 6.46 -33.64 -6.44
CA LYS A 289 6.61 -32.24 -6.81
C LYS A 289 6.05 -31.32 -5.73
N GLU A 290 4.88 -31.62 -5.18
CA GLU A 290 4.26 -30.85 -4.08
C GLU A 290 5.13 -30.90 -2.82
N ILE A 291 5.64 -32.07 -2.45
CA ILE A 291 6.55 -32.27 -1.30
C ILE A 291 7.82 -31.46 -1.49
N ALA A 292 8.49 -31.55 -2.65
CA ALA A 292 9.70 -30.79 -2.92
C ALA A 292 9.48 -29.27 -2.84
N THR A 293 8.33 -28.78 -3.32
CA THR A 293 7.95 -27.36 -3.21
C THR A 293 7.78 -26.96 -1.74
N LEU A 294 7.05 -27.77 -0.94
CA LEU A 294 6.84 -27.53 0.48
C LEU A 294 8.15 -27.64 1.28
N GLU A 295 9.03 -28.58 0.94
CA GLU A 295 10.36 -28.73 1.56
C GLU A 295 11.26 -27.54 1.29
N ASN A 296 11.29 -27.03 0.06
CA ASN A 296 12.04 -25.82 -0.27
C ASN A 296 11.52 -24.60 0.51
N ILE A 297 10.21 -24.42 0.58
CA ILE A 297 9.59 -23.37 1.40
C ILE A 297 9.96 -23.57 2.88
N PHE A 298 9.99 -24.79 3.36
CA PHE A 298 10.31 -25.10 4.76
C PHE A 298 11.80 -24.87 5.08
N GLU A 299 12.71 -25.23 4.15
CA GLU A 299 14.15 -24.92 4.26
C GLU A 299 14.39 -23.39 4.27
N GLU A 300 13.69 -22.65 3.43
CA GLU A 300 13.72 -21.20 3.41
C GLU A 300 13.15 -20.57 4.69
N ILE A 301 12.08 -21.17 5.26
CA ILE A 301 11.52 -20.79 6.58
C ILE A 301 12.51 -21.13 7.69
N ARG A 302 13.10 -22.33 7.70
CA ARG A 302 14.05 -22.80 8.71
C ARG A 302 15.37 -22.02 8.67
N SER A 303 15.84 -21.68 7.48
CA SER A 303 17.02 -20.81 7.29
C SER A 303 16.75 -19.32 7.61
N ASN A 304 15.52 -18.98 8.04
CA ASN A 304 15.06 -17.61 8.34
C ASN A 304 15.18 -16.61 7.17
N LYS A 305 15.40 -17.06 5.95
CA LYS A 305 15.62 -16.15 4.80
C LYS A 305 14.35 -15.43 4.37
N ILE A 306 13.19 -16.12 4.40
CA ILE A 306 11.90 -15.53 3.98
C ILE A 306 11.32 -14.64 5.07
N TYR A 307 11.38 -15.11 6.33
CA TYR A 307 10.79 -14.40 7.47
C TYR A 307 11.82 -13.64 8.31
N LEU A 308 12.97 -13.30 7.71
CA LEU A 308 13.93 -12.45 8.37
C LEU A 308 13.27 -11.09 8.67
N GLY A 309 13.12 -10.77 9.94
CA GLY A 309 12.43 -9.56 10.40
C GLY A 309 10.90 -9.63 10.42
N ALA A 310 10.29 -10.81 10.20
CA ALA A 310 8.84 -10.97 10.35
C ALA A 310 8.35 -10.49 11.73
N PHE A 311 7.21 -9.82 11.78
CA PHE A 311 6.65 -9.24 12.99
C PHE A 311 5.42 -10.02 13.44
N GLU A 312 5.54 -10.68 14.58
CA GLU A 312 4.46 -11.49 15.15
C GLU A 312 3.59 -10.64 16.10
N TRP A 313 2.59 -9.96 15.54
CA TRP A 313 1.73 -8.98 16.23
C TRP A 313 1.22 -9.47 17.59
N ARG A 314 0.77 -10.72 17.68
CA ARG A 314 0.22 -11.32 18.90
C ARG A 314 1.28 -11.63 19.97
N ILE A 315 2.53 -11.82 19.56
CA ILE A 315 3.64 -12.06 20.48
C ILE A 315 4.27 -10.75 20.91
N GLU A 316 4.37 -9.81 19.99
CA GLU A 316 5.10 -8.58 20.24
C GLU A 316 4.33 -7.59 21.11
N PHE A 317 2.99 -7.57 21.03
CA PHE A 317 2.13 -6.68 21.80
C PHE A 317 1.10 -7.47 22.63
N PRO A 318 1.44 -7.93 23.86
CA PRO A 318 0.48 -8.64 24.70
C PRO A 318 -0.70 -7.76 25.16
N GLU A 319 -0.55 -6.44 25.09
CA GLU A 319 -1.59 -5.47 25.47
C GLU A 319 -2.85 -5.57 24.60
N VAL A 320 -2.71 -6.05 23.36
CA VAL A 320 -3.83 -6.23 22.40
C VAL A 320 -4.40 -7.64 22.41
N LEU A 321 -4.13 -8.43 23.44
CA LEU A 321 -4.71 -9.76 23.65
C LEU A 321 -5.70 -9.74 24.80
N ASP A 322 -6.69 -10.66 24.81
CA ASP A 322 -7.49 -10.98 25.99
C ASP A 322 -6.73 -11.92 26.96
N ALA A 323 -7.39 -12.40 27.98
CA ALA A 323 -6.81 -13.34 28.95
C ALA A 323 -6.56 -14.73 28.34
N GLU A 324 -7.34 -15.11 27.38
CA GLU A 324 -7.26 -16.36 26.62
C GLU A 324 -6.26 -16.31 25.46
N GLY A 325 -5.67 -15.13 25.19
CA GLY A 325 -4.71 -14.90 24.12
C GLY A 325 -5.35 -14.64 22.74
N ASN A 326 -6.66 -14.37 22.68
CA ASN A 326 -7.28 -13.93 21.43
C ASN A 326 -6.85 -12.50 21.11
N PHE A 327 -6.72 -12.20 19.82
CA PHE A 327 -6.34 -10.88 19.36
C PHE A 327 -7.54 -9.92 19.43
N LEU A 328 -7.49 -8.94 20.32
CA LEU A 328 -8.50 -7.89 20.45
C LEU A 328 -8.33 -6.82 19.38
N GLY A 329 -7.09 -6.42 19.11
CA GLY A 329 -6.73 -5.40 18.13
C GLY A 329 -6.49 -4.02 18.72
N PHE A 330 -6.27 -3.07 17.81
CA PHE A 330 -6.06 -1.65 18.11
C PHE A 330 -7.36 -0.87 17.87
N ASP A 331 -7.60 0.18 18.65
CA ASP A 331 -8.78 1.04 18.47
C ASP A 331 -8.61 1.97 17.26
N CYS A 332 -7.37 2.37 16.97
CA CYS A 332 -7.05 3.24 15.84
C CYS A 332 -5.73 2.85 15.18
N ILE A 333 -5.71 2.84 13.83
CA ILE A 333 -4.50 2.70 13.01
C ILE A 333 -4.32 4.01 12.24
N ILE A 334 -3.14 4.61 12.37
CA ILE A 334 -2.77 5.86 11.66
C ILE A 334 -1.41 5.69 11.02
N GLY A 335 -1.14 6.44 9.94
CA GLY A 335 0.21 6.45 9.38
C GLY A 335 0.29 6.89 7.91
N ASN A 336 1.53 6.83 7.41
CA ASN A 336 1.89 7.03 6.02
C ASN A 336 2.71 5.82 5.55
N PRO A 337 2.07 4.74 5.11
CA PRO A 337 2.78 3.55 4.64
C PRO A 337 3.66 3.84 3.41
N PRO A 338 4.73 3.08 3.18
CA PRO A 338 5.68 3.33 2.10
C PRO A 338 5.05 3.18 0.70
N TYR A 339 5.55 3.97 -0.28
CA TYR A 339 5.13 3.95 -1.69
C TYR A 339 6.19 3.22 -2.52
N ILE A 340 6.08 1.90 -2.61
CA ILE A 340 7.02 1.04 -3.33
C ILE A 340 6.23 0.08 -4.21
N GLN A 341 6.49 0.10 -5.52
CA GLN A 341 5.84 -0.83 -6.45
C GLN A 341 6.29 -2.27 -6.19
N LEU A 342 5.35 -3.18 -5.98
CA LEU A 342 5.62 -4.59 -5.69
C LEU A 342 6.48 -5.27 -6.78
N GLN A 343 6.26 -4.92 -8.06
CA GLN A 343 7.08 -5.46 -9.15
C GLN A 343 8.57 -5.10 -9.05
N SER A 344 8.94 -4.02 -8.37
CA SER A 344 10.34 -3.61 -8.15
C SER A 344 11.01 -4.35 -7.00
N MET A 345 10.23 -5.04 -6.15
CA MET A 345 10.73 -5.72 -4.93
C MET A 345 11.28 -7.13 -5.20
N GLY A 346 11.18 -7.64 -6.44
CA GLY A 346 11.71 -8.94 -6.79
C GLY A 346 11.15 -10.07 -5.92
N LYS A 347 12.03 -10.90 -5.35
CA LYS A 347 11.65 -12.05 -4.49
C LYS A 347 10.85 -11.65 -3.24
N SER A 348 11.02 -10.45 -2.72
CA SER A 348 10.25 -9.97 -1.56
C SER A 348 8.77 -9.83 -1.89
N ALA A 349 8.42 -9.46 -3.13
CA ALA A 349 7.03 -9.42 -3.57
C ALA A 349 6.42 -10.82 -3.66
N ASP A 350 7.19 -11.84 -4.08
CA ASP A 350 6.72 -13.23 -4.15
C ASP A 350 6.38 -13.76 -2.74
N VAL A 351 7.17 -13.36 -1.73
CA VAL A 351 6.87 -13.68 -0.33
C VAL A 351 5.58 -13.00 0.15
N LEU A 352 5.36 -11.73 -0.20
CA LEU A 352 4.13 -11.02 0.14
C LEU A 352 2.90 -11.61 -0.54
N GLU A 353 3.03 -12.12 -1.78
CA GLU A 353 1.97 -12.87 -2.47
C GLU A 353 1.56 -14.13 -1.70
N CYS A 354 2.56 -14.86 -1.16
CA CYS A 354 2.31 -16.05 -0.34
C CYS A 354 1.62 -15.75 1.01
N MET A 355 1.61 -14.50 1.46
CA MET A 355 0.88 -14.10 2.68
C MET A 355 -0.64 -14.09 2.50
N GLY A 356 -1.14 -14.11 1.25
CA GLY A 356 -2.56 -14.24 0.95
C GLY A 356 -3.37 -12.95 1.12
N TYR A 357 -2.73 -11.78 1.03
CA TYR A 357 -3.45 -10.51 1.03
C TYR A 357 -4.40 -10.42 -0.18
N ILE A 358 -5.67 -10.14 0.08
CA ILE A 358 -6.72 -9.96 -0.96
C ILE A 358 -6.38 -8.76 -1.84
N THR A 359 -5.77 -7.73 -1.26
CA THR A 359 -5.40 -6.48 -1.94
C THR A 359 -4.10 -6.58 -2.74
N TYR A 360 -3.46 -7.77 -2.79
CA TYR A 360 -2.23 -7.97 -3.54
C TYR A 360 -2.46 -7.87 -5.05
N ALA A 361 -1.70 -7.00 -5.69
CA ALA A 361 -1.59 -6.92 -7.15
C ALA A 361 -0.11 -6.69 -7.51
N ARG A 362 0.49 -7.56 -8.33
CA ARG A 362 1.93 -7.50 -8.68
C ARG A 362 2.37 -6.13 -9.25
N THR A 363 1.49 -5.46 -9.98
CA THR A 363 1.71 -4.13 -10.55
C THR A 363 1.36 -2.98 -9.61
N GLY A 364 0.85 -3.31 -8.42
CA GLY A 364 0.43 -2.34 -7.40
C GLY A 364 1.54 -1.91 -6.48
N ASP A 365 1.17 -1.06 -5.54
CA ASP A 365 2.05 -0.54 -4.50
C ASP A 365 1.84 -1.27 -3.17
N ILE A 366 2.90 -1.35 -2.36
CA ILE A 366 2.90 -2.04 -1.06
C ILE A 366 1.90 -1.45 -0.07
N TYR A 367 1.55 -0.15 -0.16
CA TYR A 367 0.58 0.47 0.73
C TYR A 367 -0.82 -0.17 0.62
N CYS A 368 -1.15 -0.82 -0.51
CA CYS A 368 -2.40 -1.57 -0.64
C CYS A 368 -2.48 -2.69 0.41
N LEU A 369 -1.37 -3.36 0.68
CA LEU A 369 -1.27 -4.42 1.69
C LEU A 369 -1.34 -3.84 3.11
N PHE A 370 -0.79 -2.64 3.33
CA PHE A 370 -0.89 -1.94 4.62
C PHE A 370 -2.32 -1.55 4.97
N TYR A 371 -3.14 -1.20 3.98
CA TYR A 371 -4.58 -0.97 4.20
C TYR A 371 -5.28 -2.22 4.73
N GLU A 372 -5.05 -3.38 4.11
CA GLU A 372 -5.64 -4.64 4.56
C GLU A 372 -5.08 -5.06 5.92
N LEU A 373 -3.75 -4.97 6.12
CA LEU A 373 -3.13 -5.23 7.41
C LEU A 373 -3.74 -4.34 8.50
N GLY A 374 -3.81 -3.03 8.27
CA GLY A 374 -4.36 -2.08 9.24
C GLY A 374 -5.80 -2.42 9.62
N MET A 375 -6.64 -2.76 8.65
CA MET A 375 -8.02 -3.22 8.94
C MET A 375 -8.05 -4.53 9.71
N ASN A 376 -7.16 -5.47 9.43
CA ASN A 376 -7.07 -6.73 10.18
C ASN A 376 -6.63 -6.51 11.63
N LEU A 377 -5.74 -5.53 11.86
CA LEU A 377 -5.24 -5.17 13.19
C LEU A 377 -6.24 -4.40 14.06
N LEU A 378 -7.31 -3.83 13.51
CA LEU A 378 -8.30 -3.07 14.25
C LEU A 378 -9.23 -3.96 15.10
N THR A 379 -9.71 -3.41 16.21
CA THR A 379 -10.91 -3.89 16.92
C THR A 379 -12.14 -3.76 15.99
N PRO A 380 -13.24 -4.50 16.24
CA PRO A 380 -14.52 -4.20 15.61
C PRO A 380 -14.91 -2.73 15.85
N ASN A 381 -15.37 -2.06 14.81
CA ASN A 381 -15.69 -0.63 14.78
C ASN A 381 -14.51 0.33 14.98
N GLY A 382 -13.27 -0.15 15.06
CA GLY A 382 -12.06 0.68 15.09
C GLY A 382 -11.82 1.43 13.79
N PHE A 383 -10.94 2.44 13.81
CA PHE A 383 -10.72 3.36 12.71
C PHE A 383 -9.32 3.26 12.13
N LEU A 384 -9.22 3.32 10.81
CA LEU A 384 -7.95 3.44 10.07
C LEU A 384 -7.92 4.77 9.34
N CYS A 385 -6.82 5.51 9.48
CA CYS A 385 -6.59 6.75 8.75
C CYS A 385 -5.17 6.76 8.15
N TYR A 386 -5.08 6.63 6.84
CA TYR A 386 -3.80 6.70 6.13
C TYR A 386 -3.78 7.85 5.12
N ILE A 387 -2.58 8.42 4.96
CA ILE A 387 -2.24 9.21 3.79
C ILE A 387 -1.43 8.33 2.84
N THR A 388 -1.85 8.23 1.57
CA THR A 388 -1.21 7.41 0.54
C THR A 388 -1.28 8.08 -0.82
N SER A 389 -0.64 7.48 -1.85
CA SER A 389 -0.90 7.89 -3.23
C SER A 389 -2.36 7.64 -3.61
N ASN A 390 -2.96 8.57 -4.36
CA ASN A 390 -4.34 8.46 -4.85
C ASN A 390 -4.50 7.55 -6.09
N LYS A 391 -3.42 7.04 -6.65
CA LYS A 391 -3.43 6.22 -7.88
C LYS A 391 -4.33 4.99 -7.78
N TRP A 392 -4.41 4.36 -6.59
CA TRP A 392 -5.27 3.19 -6.38
C TRP A 392 -6.75 3.49 -6.66
N MET A 393 -7.18 4.75 -6.55
CA MET A 393 -8.57 5.14 -6.80
C MET A 393 -8.98 4.90 -8.26
N ARG A 394 -8.05 5.02 -9.21
CA ARG A 394 -8.34 4.98 -10.66
C ARG A 394 -7.60 3.85 -11.39
N ALA A 395 -6.38 3.51 -10.98
CA ALA A 395 -5.54 2.52 -11.67
C ALA A 395 -6.12 1.09 -11.57
N GLY A 396 -5.79 0.26 -12.56
CA GLY A 396 -6.24 -1.14 -12.63
C GLY A 396 -5.80 -1.97 -11.42
N TYR A 397 -4.57 -1.79 -10.93
CA TYR A 397 -4.08 -2.51 -9.75
C TYR A 397 -4.86 -2.18 -8.46
N GLY A 398 -5.54 -1.03 -8.42
CA GLY A 398 -6.36 -0.61 -7.29
C GLY A 398 -7.72 -1.31 -7.20
N GLU A 399 -8.11 -2.09 -8.20
CA GLU A 399 -9.41 -2.78 -8.25
C GLU A 399 -9.63 -3.67 -7.01
N ALA A 400 -8.65 -4.50 -6.66
CA ALA A 400 -8.72 -5.37 -5.49
C ALA A 400 -8.87 -4.56 -4.19
N LEU A 401 -8.14 -3.44 -4.04
CA LEU A 401 -8.24 -2.57 -2.88
C LEU A 401 -9.60 -1.86 -2.79
N ARG A 402 -10.12 -1.33 -3.91
CA ARG A 402 -11.46 -0.71 -3.96
C ARG A 402 -12.55 -1.72 -3.60
N GLY A 403 -12.49 -2.94 -4.17
CA GLY A 403 -13.39 -4.03 -3.83
C GLY A 403 -13.31 -4.43 -2.35
N TYR A 404 -12.11 -4.43 -1.78
CA TYR A 404 -11.90 -4.67 -0.34
C TYR A 404 -12.58 -3.59 0.50
N PHE A 405 -12.37 -2.32 0.22
CA PHE A 405 -13.03 -1.22 0.92
C PHE A 405 -14.55 -1.29 0.80
N ALA A 406 -15.06 -1.48 -0.41
CA ALA A 406 -16.50 -1.55 -0.65
C ALA A 406 -17.19 -2.67 0.12
N SER A 407 -16.55 -3.84 0.24
CA SER A 407 -17.18 -5.06 0.77
C SER A 407 -16.84 -5.38 2.22
N LYS A 408 -15.71 -4.89 2.74
CA LYS A 408 -15.17 -5.28 4.07
C LYS A 408 -15.04 -4.14 5.05
N THR A 409 -15.22 -2.91 4.63
CA THR A 409 -15.01 -1.73 5.48
C THR A 409 -16.09 -0.68 5.24
N ASN A 410 -16.14 0.32 6.11
CA ASN A 410 -16.98 1.50 5.95
C ASN A 410 -16.09 2.73 5.72
N PRO A 411 -15.83 3.15 4.46
CA PRO A 411 -15.14 4.40 4.17
C PRO A 411 -15.97 5.59 4.65
N ILE A 412 -15.42 6.40 5.55
CA ILE A 412 -16.12 7.53 6.17
C ILE A 412 -15.76 8.83 5.49
N MET A 413 -14.46 9.05 5.24
CA MET A 413 -13.95 10.28 4.66
C MET A 413 -12.84 9.96 3.66
N LEU A 414 -12.89 10.63 2.50
CA LEU A 414 -11.87 10.55 1.47
C LEU A 414 -11.51 11.96 1.01
N VAL A 415 -10.26 12.38 1.21
CA VAL A 415 -9.74 13.66 0.73
C VAL A 415 -8.71 13.36 -0.36
N ASP A 416 -8.99 13.78 -1.59
CA ASP A 416 -8.08 13.67 -2.74
C ASP A 416 -7.44 15.06 -3.01
N PHE A 417 -6.12 15.11 -3.01
CA PHE A 417 -5.39 16.35 -3.23
C PHE A 417 -5.06 16.66 -4.71
N ALA A 418 -5.67 15.96 -5.62
CA ALA A 418 -5.83 16.28 -7.05
C ALA A 418 -4.69 17.04 -7.73
N GLY A 419 -3.45 16.59 -7.57
CA GLY A 419 -2.29 17.22 -8.22
C GLY A 419 -1.61 18.31 -7.41
N ILE A 420 -2.10 18.68 -6.24
CA ILE A 420 -1.39 19.55 -5.31
C ILE A 420 -0.19 18.79 -4.73
N LYS A 421 0.97 19.43 -4.76
CA LYS A 421 2.18 18.91 -4.13
C LYS A 421 2.11 19.10 -2.62
N ILE A 422 1.87 18.02 -1.88
CA ILE A 422 1.81 18.02 -0.40
C ILE A 422 3.18 17.74 0.21
N PHE A 423 4.02 16.97 -0.47
CA PHE A 423 5.35 16.61 0.01
C PHE A 423 6.43 17.30 -0.80
N ASP A 424 7.39 17.96 -0.12
CA ASP A 424 8.48 18.70 -0.80
C ASP A 424 9.41 17.80 -1.59
N ALA A 425 9.67 16.60 -1.09
CA ALA A 425 10.66 15.68 -1.64
C ALA A 425 10.14 14.75 -2.74
N ILE A 426 8.82 14.55 -2.88
CA ILE A 426 8.23 13.52 -3.76
C ILE A 426 7.07 14.13 -4.56
N THR A 427 7.09 13.96 -5.87
CA THR A 427 5.97 14.34 -6.76
C THR A 427 4.96 13.19 -6.81
N VAL A 428 4.22 12.98 -5.74
CA VAL A 428 3.15 11.99 -5.66
C VAL A 428 1.86 12.71 -5.33
N GLU A 429 0.84 12.48 -6.14
CA GLU A 429 -0.52 12.87 -5.81
C GLU A 429 -1.02 11.99 -4.66
N ALA A 430 -1.45 12.63 -3.58
CA ALA A 430 -1.83 11.95 -2.35
C ALA A 430 -3.33 11.99 -2.09
N ASN A 431 -3.79 11.08 -1.24
CA ASN A 431 -5.12 11.12 -0.65
C ASN A 431 -5.06 10.77 0.84
N ILE A 432 -6.04 11.22 1.61
CA ILE A 432 -6.29 10.75 2.96
C ILE A 432 -7.59 9.93 2.94
N LEU A 433 -7.54 8.70 3.43
CA LEU A 433 -8.71 7.87 3.64
C LEU A 433 -8.87 7.57 5.12
N LEU A 434 -10.04 7.93 5.68
CA LEU A 434 -10.51 7.49 6.98
C LEU A 434 -11.60 6.43 6.77
N SER A 435 -11.38 5.24 7.28
CA SER A 435 -12.30 4.11 7.14
C SER A 435 -12.49 3.39 8.47
N GLN A 436 -13.65 2.79 8.68
CA GLN A 436 -14.00 2.03 9.87
C GLN A 436 -14.07 0.53 9.57
N LYS A 437 -13.67 -0.31 10.52
CA LYS A 437 -13.86 -1.77 10.46
C LYS A 437 -15.30 -2.14 10.78
N ALA A 438 -16.19 -1.82 9.86
CA ALA A 438 -17.63 -2.05 9.95
C ALA A 438 -18.22 -2.31 8.56
N ALA A 439 -19.46 -2.74 8.50
CA ALA A 439 -20.18 -2.86 7.24
C ALA A 439 -20.31 -1.48 6.55
N ASN A 440 -20.13 -1.45 5.24
CA ASN A 440 -20.22 -0.23 4.45
C ASN A 440 -21.65 0.32 4.47
N ILE A 441 -21.82 1.57 4.85
CA ILE A 441 -23.10 2.29 4.81
C ILE A 441 -23.27 3.11 3.54
N PHE A 442 -22.29 3.05 2.60
CA PHE A 442 -22.34 3.70 1.29
C PHE A 442 -22.54 5.22 1.34
N ASN A 443 -21.96 5.87 2.35
CA ASN A 443 -22.13 7.30 2.61
C ASN A 443 -20.79 7.94 2.99
N THR A 444 -19.80 7.88 2.09
CA THR A 444 -18.48 8.47 2.27
C THR A 444 -18.52 9.97 2.03
N GLN A 445 -18.04 10.77 2.98
CA GLN A 445 -17.80 12.20 2.75
C GLN A 445 -16.49 12.35 1.97
N ALA A 446 -16.58 12.77 0.72
CA ALA A 446 -15.43 12.90 -0.16
C ALA A 446 -15.20 14.35 -0.56
N CYS A 447 -13.93 14.75 -0.66
CA CYS A 447 -13.54 16.12 -0.98
C CYS A 447 -12.35 16.11 -1.94
N LEU A 448 -12.39 16.99 -2.94
CA LEU A 448 -11.31 17.24 -3.88
C LEU A 448 -10.67 18.58 -3.54
N VAL A 449 -9.39 18.57 -3.16
CA VAL A 449 -8.62 19.79 -2.84
C VAL A 449 -7.79 20.16 -4.06
N GLN A 450 -8.13 21.27 -4.72
CA GLN A 450 -7.51 21.69 -5.98
C GLN A 450 -6.58 22.89 -5.83
N ASP A 451 -6.62 23.58 -4.69
CA ASP A 451 -5.78 24.73 -4.39
C ASP A 451 -5.21 24.69 -2.97
N SER A 452 -4.18 25.52 -2.72
CA SER A 452 -3.50 25.57 -1.43
C SER A 452 -4.33 26.22 -0.31
N ASN A 453 -5.41 26.92 -0.63
CA ASN A 453 -6.26 27.57 0.38
C ASN A 453 -6.98 26.51 1.23
N GLY A 454 -7.38 25.38 0.61
CA GLY A 454 -7.97 24.26 1.33
C GLY A 454 -7.03 23.57 2.32
N LEU A 455 -5.72 23.79 2.23
CA LEU A 455 -4.74 23.20 3.16
C LEU A 455 -4.64 23.93 4.48
N ASN A 456 -4.96 25.23 4.53
CA ASN A 456 -4.83 26.05 5.73
C ASN A 456 -5.79 25.62 6.86
N ASN A 457 -6.99 25.18 6.50
CA ASN A 457 -7.95 24.58 7.43
C ASN A 457 -8.72 23.44 6.75
N LEU A 458 -8.07 22.27 6.66
CA LEU A 458 -8.60 21.13 5.95
C LEU A 458 -9.93 20.61 6.54
N SER A 459 -10.11 20.71 7.86
CA SER A 459 -11.36 20.30 8.52
C SER A 459 -12.56 21.11 8.05
N ASP A 460 -12.45 22.42 8.07
CA ASP A 460 -13.52 23.31 7.62
C ASP A 460 -13.75 23.18 6.12
N PHE A 461 -12.68 23.02 5.33
CA PHE A 461 -12.79 22.79 3.90
C PHE A 461 -13.57 21.51 3.59
N VAL A 462 -13.27 20.41 4.25
CA VAL A 462 -14.00 19.13 4.07
C VAL A 462 -15.46 19.26 4.51
N GLN A 463 -15.76 20.00 5.57
CA GLN A 463 -17.14 20.23 5.98
C GLN A 463 -17.94 21.07 4.96
N GLN A 464 -17.33 22.09 4.37
CA GLN A 464 -17.98 23.03 3.44
C GLN A 464 -18.07 22.47 2.02
N GLN A 465 -17.03 21.82 1.53
CA GLN A 465 -16.88 21.38 0.14
C GLN A 465 -17.05 19.87 -0.05
N GLY A 466 -17.16 19.10 1.05
CA GLY A 466 -17.32 17.64 0.99
C GLY A 466 -18.65 17.22 0.41
N VAL A 467 -18.62 16.29 -0.52
CA VAL A 467 -19.77 15.68 -1.15
C VAL A 467 -19.97 14.24 -0.65
N LYS A 468 -21.22 13.76 -0.67
CA LYS A 468 -21.55 12.38 -0.32
C LYS A 468 -21.34 11.48 -1.53
N CYS A 469 -20.46 10.51 -1.42
CA CYS A 469 -20.15 9.52 -2.45
C CYS A 469 -20.56 8.12 -2.01
N ASN A 470 -21.09 7.36 -2.96
CA ASN A 470 -21.41 5.94 -2.80
C ASN A 470 -20.31 5.11 -3.45
N PHE A 471 -19.40 4.59 -2.66
CA PHE A 471 -18.32 3.68 -3.10
C PHE A 471 -18.70 2.23 -2.78
N ALA A 472 -19.55 1.65 -3.63
CA ALA A 472 -20.18 0.35 -3.41
C ALA A 472 -19.47 -0.83 -4.08
N ASP A 473 -18.50 -0.58 -4.97
CA ASP A 473 -17.89 -1.59 -5.81
C ASP A 473 -16.40 -1.32 -6.10
N SER A 474 -15.80 -2.13 -6.97
CA SER A 474 -14.39 -2.06 -7.36
C SER A 474 -14.10 -1.14 -8.55
N ILE A 475 -15.11 -0.50 -9.14
CA ILE A 475 -14.90 0.47 -10.23
C ILE A 475 -14.05 1.66 -9.76
N PRO A 476 -13.44 2.44 -10.66
CA PRO A 476 -12.69 3.63 -10.27
C PRO A 476 -13.50 4.58 -9.37
N TRP A 477 -12.91 4.95 -8.23
CA TRP A 477 -13.51 5.91 -7.31
C TRP A 477 -13.23 7.32 -7.78
N VAL A 478 -14.28 8.03 -8.16
CA VAL A 478 -14.23 9.42 -8.64
C VAL A 478 -15.10 10.28 -7.73
N ILE A 479 -14.55 11.37 -7.26
CA ILE A 479 -15.27 12.37 -6.46
C ILE A 479 -15.95 13.33 -7.45
N LEU A 480 -17.27 13.31 -7.48
CA LEU A 480 -18.10 14.13 -8.37
C LEU A 480 -19.01 15.03 -7.55
N SER A 481 -19.20 16.26 -8.00
CA SER A 481 -20.25 17.15 -7.48
C SER A 481 -21.64 16.55 -7.70
N PRO A 482 -22.68 16.98 -6.98
CA PRO A 482 -24.05 16.49 -7.19
C PRO A 482 -24.55 16.66 -8.62
N ILE A 483 -24.12 17.72 -9.29
CA ILE A 483 -24.46 18.00 -10.70
C ILE A 483 -23.78 16.98 -11.61
N GLU A 484 -22.48 16.75 -11.45
CA GLU A 484 -21.73 15.77 -12.23
C GLU A 484 -22.23 14.34 -11.99
N GLN A 485 -22.60 13.98 -10.75
CA GLN A 485 -23.25 12.70 -10.44
C GLN A 485 -24.59 12.55 -11.19
N SER A 486 -25.41 13.58 -11.21
CA SER A 486 -26.69 13.57 -11.95
C SER A 486 -26.47 13.42 -13.45
N ILE A 487 -25.47 14.12 -14.01
CA ILE A 487 -25.10 13.99 -15.42
C ILE A 487 -24.61 12.57 -15.72
N LYS A 488 -23.72 12.05 -14.89
CA LYS A 488 -23.21 10.66 -15.01
C LYS A 488 -24.35 9.65 -14.99
N GLN A 489 -25.25 9.74 -14.00
CA GLN A 489 -26.40 8.84 -13.89
C GLN A 489 -27.31 8.91 -15.13
N LYS A 490 -27.56 10.12 -15.65
CA LYS A 490 -28.31 10.29 -16.90
C LYS A 490 -27.62 9.60 -18.08
N ILE A 491 -26.32 9.81 -18.24
CA ILE A 491 -25.55 9.17 -19.32
C ILE A 491 -25.61 7.64 -19.19
N GLU A 492 -25.37 7.12 -17.99
CA GLU A 492 -25.37 5.67 -17.74
C GLU A 492 -26.75 5.02 -17.89
N SER A 493 -27.83 5.76 -17.63
CA SER A 493 -29.20 5.23 -17.75
C SER A 493 -29.69 5.09 -19.19
N VAL A 494 -29.14 5.86 -20.14
CA VAL A 494 -29.55 5.88 -21.54
C VAL A 494 -28.46 5.43 -22.50
N GLY A 495 -27.19 5.52 -22.07
CA GLY A 495 -26.04 5.18 -22.89
C GLY A 495 -25.75 3.68 -22.92
N ILE A 496 -25.19 3.22 -24.02
CA ILE A 496 -24.63 1.88 -24.16
C ILE A 496 -23.13 2.00 -23.89
N PRO A 497 -22.55 1.25 -22.92
CA PRO A 497 -21.12 1.30 -22.63
C PRO A 497 -20.27 0.98 -23.86
N LEU A 498 -19.19 1.70 -24.06
CA LEU A 498 -18.30 1.54 -25.23
C LEU A 498 -17.77 0.10 -25.40
N LYS A 499 -17.58 -0.62 -24.29
CA LYS A 499 -17.18 -2.05 -24.28
C LYS A 499 -18.20 -2.98 -24.97
N ASP A 500 -19.46 -2.54 -25.08
CA ASP A 500 -20.55 -3.31 -25.69
C ASP A 500 -20.79 -2.90 -27.15
N TRP A 501 -19.99 -1.96 -27.68
CA TRP A 501 -20.01 -1.57 -29.09
C TRP A 501 -19.15 -2.54 -29.91
N ASN A 502 -19.42 -2.60 -31.22
CA ASN A 502 -18.58 -3.34 -32.16
C ASN A 502 -17.29 -2.55 -32.49
N ILE A 503 -16.46 -2.40 -31.48
CA ILE A 503 -15.15 -1.75 -31.59
C ILE A 503 -14.05 -2.61 -30.96
N GLN A 504 -12.82 -2.46 -31.45
CA GLN A 504 -11.64 -3.07 -30.90
C GLN A 504 -10.59 -2.00 -30.62
N ILE A 505 -9.96 -2.08 -29.47
CA ILE A 505 -8.87 -1.17 -29.06
C ILE A 505 -7.61 -2.01 -28.88
N ASN A 506 -6.57 -1.68 -29.65
CA ASN A 506 -5.27 -2.33 -29.61
C ASN A 506 -4.18 -1.28 -29.41
N TYR A 507 -3.03 -1.69 -28.89
CA TYR A 507 -1.86 -0.82 -28.77
C TYR A 507 -0.95 -0.95 -29.99
N GLY A 508 -0.08 0.07 -30.19
CA GLY A 508 0.90 0.08 -31.26
C GLY A 508 2.08 -0.87 -31.00
N ILE A 509 2.94 -1.02 -31.97
CA ILE A 509 3.98 -2.04 -32.05
C ILE A 509 5.17 -1.68 -31.16
N LYS A 510 5.60 -2.64 -30.34
CA LYS A 510 6.85 -2.62 -29.60
C LYS A 510 7.90 -3.45 -30.33
N THR A 511 8.88 -2.77 -30.89
CA THR A 511 9.97 -3.41 -31.65
C THR A 511 11.01 -4.09 -30.76
N GLY A 512 11.16 -3.60 -29.51
CA GLY A 512 12.24 -3.99 -28.61
C GLY A 512 13.57 -3.27 -28.89
N PHE A 513 13.76 -2.74 -30.11
CA PHE A 513 14.90 -1.88 -30.49
C PHE A 513 14.52 -1.01 -31.71
N ASN A 514 14.05 0.19 -31.45
CA ASN A 514 13.52 1.08 -32.47
C ASN A 514 14.56 1.44 -33.55
N ASP A 515 15.82 1.64 -33.18
CA ASP A 515 16.88 2.08 -34.11
C ASP A 515 17.15 1.06 -35.25
N ALA A 516 16.81 -0.21 -35.05
CA ALA A 516 16.92 -1.24 -36.07
C ALA A 516 15.66 -1.38 -36.93
N PHE A 517 14.48 -1.25 -36.29
CA PHE A 517 13.21 -1.55 -36.96
C PHE A 517 12.47 -0.32 -37.49
N ILE A 518 12.78 0.89 -36.99
CA ILE A 518 12.19 2.14 -37.49
C ILE A 518 13.25 2.89 -38.29
N ILE A 519 13.01 3.02 -39.60
CA ILE A 519 13.97 3.53 -40.57
C ILE A 519 13.42 4.76 -41.32
N SER A 520 14.29 5.59 -41.84
CA SER A 520 13.91 6.71 -42.71
C SER A 520 13.52 6.26 -44.14
N THR A 521 12.93 7.14 -44.89
CA THR A 521 12.60 6.91 -46.30
C THR A 521 13.86 6.58 -47.10
N GLU A 522 14.96 7.28 -46.86
CA GLU A 522 16.24 7.02 -47.57
C GLU A 522 16.75 5.60 -47.31
N LYS A 523 16.66 5.15 -46.05
CA LYS A 523 17.10 3.79 -45.68
C LYS A 523 16.16 2.72 -46.25
N ARG A 524 14.86 2.98 -46.29
CA ARG A 524 13.89 2.11 -46.97
C ARG A 524 14.24 1.96 -48.46
N ASP A 525 14.50 3.07 -49.13
CA ASP A 525 14.81 3.07 -50.56
C ASP A 525 16.14 2.38 -50.86
N GLU A 526 17.14 2.53 -49.97
CA GLU A 526 18.39 1.77 -50.03
C GLU A 526 18.15 0.25 -49.91
N ILE A 527 17.32 -0.19 -48.96
CA ILE A 527 16.98 -1.62 -48.79
C ILE A 527 16.26 -2.14 -50.03
N LEU A 528 15.31 -1.40 -50.58
CA LEU A 528 14.58 -1.78 -51.80
C LEU A 528 15.49 -1.83 -53.04
N ALA A 529 16.48 -0.95 -53.12
CA ALA A 529 17.47 -0.97 -54.21
C ALA A 529 18.43 -2.16 -54.10
N ASN A 530 18.65 -2.72 -52.93
CA ASN A 530 19.50 -3.88 -52.69
C ASN A 530 18.78 -5.23 -52.89
N CYS A 531 17.49 -5.23 -53.21
CA CYS A 531 16.75 -6.46 -53.55
C CYS A 531 17.28 -7.03 -54.86
N GLN A 532 17.48 -8.35 -54.93
CA GLN A 532 18.08 -9.03 -56.07
C GLN A 532 17.08 -9.33 -57.19
N THR A 533 15.80 -9.42 -56.86
CA THR A 533 14.72 -9.72 -57.80
C THR A 533 13.55 -8.76 -57.60
N GLU A 534 12.74 -8.56 -58.64
CA GLU A 534 11.54 -7.73 -58.54
C GLU A 534 10.51 -8.33 -57.54
N ASP A 535 10.41 -9.66 -57.49
CA ASP A 535 9.54 -10.35 -56.51
C ASP A 535 9.98 -10.12 -55.08
N GLU A 536 11.28 -10.11 -54.79
CA GLU A 536 11.82 -9.74 -53.48
C GLU A 536 11.48 -8.28 -53.17
N ARG A 537 11.66 -7.39 -54.13
CA ARG A 537 11.41 -5.96 -53.98
C ARG A 537 9.95 -5.67 -53.64
N VAL A 538 9.00 -6.32 -54.32
CA VAL A 538 7.56 -6.19 -54.04
C VAL A 538 7.24 -6.68 -52.63
N ARG A 539 7.70 -7.88 -52.25
CA ARG A 539 7.49 -8.42 -50.92
C ARG A 539 8.13 -7.55 -49.83
N THR A 540 9.31 -7.04 -50.08
CA THR A 540 10.02 -6.14 -49.14
C THR A 540 9.30 -4.81 -48.99
N ALA A 541 8.75 -4.26 -50.08
CA ALA A 541 7.96 -3.03 -50.02
C ALA A 541 6.65 -3.21 -49.22
N GLU A 542 6.03 -4.39 -49.25
CA GLU A 542 4.87 -4.73 -48.41
C GLU A 542 5.24 -4.93 -46.95
N LEU A 543 6.43 -5.45 -46.65
CA LEU A 543 6.93 -5.68 -45.31
C LEU A 543 7.30 -4.35 -44.61
N ILE A 544 7.81 -3.37 -45.34
CA ILE A 544 8.22 -2.07 -44.82
C ILE A 544 7.06 -1.08 -44.90
N ARG A 545 6.43 -0.77 -43.76
CA ARG A 545 5.19 0.02 -43.70
C ARG A 545 5.41 1.39 -43.06
N PRO A 546 4.65 2.43 -43.43
CA PRO A 546 4.75 3.73 -42.82
C PRO A 546 4.27 3.68 -41.36
N ILE A 547 4.98 4.37 -40.45
CA ILE A 547 4.68 4.36 -39.01
C ILE A 547 4.47 5.77 -38.50
N LEU A 548 3.45 5.91 -37.57
CA LEU A 548 3.23 7.09 -36.77
C LEU A 548 3.69 6.84 -35.33
N ARG A 549 4.25 7.87 -34.70
CA ARG A 549 4.63 7.88 -33.29
C ARG A 549 3.66 8.75 -32.49
N GLY A 550 3.59 8.61 -31.19
CA GLY A 550 2.70 9.38 -30.35
C GLY A 550 2.86 10.92 -30.49
N ARG A 551 4.06 11.40 -30.79
CA ARG A 551 4.32 12.83 -31.04
C ARG A 551 3.81 13.34 -32.39
N ASP A 552 3.57 12.44 -33.33
CA ASP A 552 3.10 12.76 -34.67
C ASP A 552 1.57 12.94 -34.69
N ILE A 553 0.84 12.54 -33.62
CA ILE A 553 -0.62 12.61 -33.51
C ILE A 553 -1.02 13.91 -32.84
N LYS A 554 -1.89 14.68 -33.49
CA LYS A 554 -2.53 15.91 -33.04
C LYS A 554 -4.04 15.75 -32.99
N ARG A 555 -4.76 16.76 -32.54
CA ARG A 555 -6.22 16.76 -32.52
C ARG A 555 -6.80 16.82 -33.92
N TYR A 556 -7.55 15.81 -34.32
CA TYR A 556 -8.15 15.57 -35.65
C TYR A 556 -7.16 15.28 -36.81
N GLU A 557 -5.86 15.44 -36.61
CA GLU A 557 -4.83 15.30 -37.66
C GLU A 557 -3.57 14.61 -37.14
N TYR A 558 -2.71 14.22 -38.06
CA TYR A 558 -1.34 13.76 -37.75
C TYR A 558 -0.34 14.27 -38.79
N GLU A 559 0.90 14.44 -38.39
CA GLU A 559 2.01 14.78 -39.23
C GLU A 559 2.97 13.60 -39.32
N TRP A 560 3.00 12.96 -40.49
CA TRP A 560 3.92 11.86 -40.72
C TRP A 560 5.37 12.38 -40.85
N ALA A 561 6.30 11.74 -40.15
CA ALA A 561 7.70 12.14 -40.07
C ALA A 561 8.59 11.37 -41.02
N ASP A 562 8.06 10.86 -42.12
CA ASP A 562 8.77 10.09 -43.16
C ASP A 562 9.52 8.86 -42.60
N LEU A 563 8.89 8.19 -41.64
CA LEU A 563 9.43 6.99 -40.99
C LEU A 563 8.65 5.73 -41.38
N TRP A 564 9.40 4.65 -41.45
CA TRP A 564 8.91 3.33 -41.83
C TRP A 564 9.28 2.30 -40.77
N ILE A 565 8.48 1.23 -40.65
CA ILE A 565 8.78 0.08 -39.80
C ILE A 565 8.99 -1.17 -40.62
N ILE A 566 10.04 -1.92 -40.32
CA ILE A 566 10.20 -3.30 -40.77
C ILE A 566 9.27 -4.18 -39.98
N ALA A 567 8.12 -4.57 -40.54
CA ALA A 567 6.98 -5.14 -39.87
C ALA A 567 7.07 -6.68 -39.77
N THR A 568 8.19 -7.20 -39.28
CA THR A 568 8.42 -8.65 -39.05
C THR A 568 7.71 -9.12 -37.80
N PHE A 569 6.38 -9.21 -37.84
CA PHE A 569 5.56 -9.61 -36.66
C PHE A 569 5.64 -11.12 -36.44
N PRO A 570 5.92 -11.59 -35.21
CA PRO A 570 6.02 -13.01 -34.88
C PRO A 570 4.77 -13.83 -35.28
N SER A 571 3.58 -13.22 -35.20
CA SER A 571 2.32 -13.86 -35.61
C SER A 571 2.22 -14.20 -37.09
N ARG A 572 3.10 -13.64 -37.92
CA ARG A 572 3.10 -13.82 -39.36
C ARG A 572 4.09 -14.91 -39.84
N HIS A 573 4.96 -15.37 -38.93
CA HIS A 573 5.93 -16.44 -39.21
C HIS A 573 6.74 -16.23 -40.48
N TYR A 574 7.33 -15.03 -40.65
CA TYR A 574 8.14 -14.69 -41.82
C TYR A 574 9.39 -15.59 -41.91
N ASP A 575 9.66 -16.10 -43.12
CA ASP A 575 10.97 -16.67 -43.43
C ASP A 575 11.90 -15.55 -43.87
N ILE A 576 12.87 -15.18 -43.03
CA ILE A 576 13.82 -14.08 -43.31
C ILE A 576 14.69 -14.34 -44.52
N GLU A 577 14.91 -15.62 -44.94
CA GLU A 577 15.66 -15.99 -46.15
C GLU A 577 14.94 -15.53 -47.40
N SER A 578 13.64 -15.35 -47.36
CA SER A 578 12.83 -14.78 -48.45
C SER A 578 12.98 -13.25 -48.60
N TYR A 579 13.71 -12.59 -47.68
CA TYR A 579 13.94 -11.15 -47.65
C TYR A 579 15.44 -10.81 -47.47
N PRO A 580 16.32 -11.23 -48.40
CA PRO A 580 17.79 -11.08 -48.30
C PRO A 580 18.25 -9.64 -47.99
N ALA A 581 17.66 -8.64 -48.65
CA ALA A 581 18.00 -7.24 -48.43
C ALA A 581 17.69 -6.77 -47.00
N VAL A 582 16.54 -7.15 -46.42
CA VAL A 582 16.17 -6.86 -45.03
C VAL A 582 17.06 -7.61 -44.05
N LYS A 583 17.34 -8.90 -44.33
CA LYS A 583 18.25 -9.72 -43.53
C LYS A 583 19.64 -9.07 -43.43
N ASN A 584 20.22 -8.70 -44.55
CA ASN A 584 21.53 -8.07 -44.59
C ASN A 584 21.55 -6.73 -43.83
N TYR A 585 20.50 -5.93 -43.95
CA TYR A 585 20.37 -4.70 -43.20
C TYR A 585 20.33 -4.97 -41.70
N LEU A 586 19.47 -5.87 -41.20
CA LEU A 586 19.36 -6.19 -39.78
C LEU A 586 20.69 -6.77 -39.25
N LEU A 587 21.35 -7.66 -39.99
CA LEU A 587 22.67 -8.19 -39.63
C LEU A 587 23.74 -7.10 -39.49
N SER A 588 23.66 -6.03 -40.30
CA SER A 588 24.59 -4.88 -40.21
C SER A 588 24.49 -4.11 -38.89
N ILE A 589 23.36 -4.23 -38.14
CA ILE A 589 23.15 -3.65 -36.83
C ILE A 589 23.86 -4.47 -35.72
N GLY A 590 24.03 -5.77 -35.95
CA GLY A 590 24.65 -6.73 -35.04
C GLY A 590 23.62 -7.66 -34.39
N ILE A 591 23.82 -8.96 -34.62
CA ILE A 591 22.90 -9.99 -34.14
C ILE A 591 22.79 -10.02 -32.63
N GLU A 592 23.89 -9.78 -31.90
CA GLU A 592 23.94 -9.78 -30.42
C GLU A 592 23.05 -8.69 -29.80
N ARG A 593 22.80 -7.62 -30.57
CA ARG A 593 21.88 -6.56 -30.15
C ARG A 593 20.42 -6.91 -30.44
N LEU A 594 20.19 -7.67 -31.51
CA LEU A 594 18.86 -8.02 -32.03
C LEU A 594 18.28 -9.29 -31.37
N GLU A 595 19.10 -10.17 -30.81
CA GLU A 595 18.64 -11.35 -30.10
C GLU A 595 17.69 -10.99 -28.98
N GLN A 596 16.70 -11.85 -28.73
CA GLN A 596 15.69 -11.67 -27.68
C GLN A 596 15.98 -12.59 -26.49
N THR A 597 17.23 -12.60 -26.03
CA THR A 597 17.72 -13.45 -24.92
C THR A 597 17.69 -12.73 -23.57
N GLY A 598 17.73 -11.40 -23.56
CA GLY A 598 17.88 -10.56 -22.37
C GLY A 598 19.31 -10.54 -21.82
N GLU A 599 20.27 -11.20 -22.46
CA GLU A 599 21.65 -11.33 -22.03
C GLU A 599 22.48 -10.11 -22.40
N THR A 600 23.69 -10.02 -21.84
CA THR A 600 24.66 -8.99 -22.16
C THR A 600 25.87 -9.63 -22.79
N HIS A 601 26.15 -9.29 -24.06
CA HIS A 601 27.30 -9.75 -24.82
C HIS A 601 28.48 -8.77 -24.69
N ILE A 602 29.70 -9.26 -24.88
CA ILE A 602 30.89 -8.41 -24.99
C ILE A 602 31.40 -8.52 -26.43
N VAL A 603 31.18 -7.46 -27.20
CA VAL A 603 31.61 -7.36 -28.60
C VAL A 603 32.63 -6.23 -28.72
N ASN A 604 33.83 -6.52 -29.22
CA ASN A 604 34.93 -5.55 -29.33
C ASN A 604 35.21 -4.76 -28.06
N GLY A 605 35.14 -5.43 -26.89
CA GLY A 605 35.38 -4.82 -25.57
C GLY A 605 34.22 -3.95 -25.05
N LYS A 606 33.12 -3.82 -25.78
CA LYS A 606 31.90 -3.07 -25.35
C LYS A 606 30.82 -4.04 -24.91
N LYS A 607 30.13 -3.69 -23.82
CA LYS A 607 28.94 -4.43 -23.36
C LYS A 607 27.74 -4.05 -24.21
N ILE A 608 27.18 -5.02 -24.91
CA ILE A 608 25.94 -4.90 -25.71
C ILE A 608 24.86 -5.70 -25.01
N LYS A 609 23.76 -5.05 -24.65
CA LYS A 609 22.60 -5.72 -24.06
C LYS A 609 21.64 -6.14 -25.15
N ALA A 610 21.33 -7.44 -25.23
CA ALA A 610 20.30 -7.98 -26.11
C ALA A 610 18.90 -7.45 -25.74
N ARG A 611 17.91 -7.60 -26.64
CA ARG A 611 16.52 -7.26 -26.36
C ARG A 611 15.96 -8.14 -25.22
N LYS A 612 14.84 -7.71 -24.63
CA LYS A 612 14.15 -8.47 -23.57
C LYS A 612 13.88 -9.91 -24.01
N LYS A 613 14.08 -10.87 -23.12
CA LYS A 613 13.86 -12.30 -23.39
C LYS A 613 12.41 -12.57 -23.82
N THR A 614 12.28 -13.20 -24.97
CA THR A 614 11.03 -13.75 -25.54
C THR A 614 11.33 -15.10 -26.19
N SER A 615 10.35 -15.69 -26.87
CA SER A 615 10.53 -16.88 -27.73
C SER A 615 10.64 -16.51 -29.21
N ASN A 616 10.70 -15.22 -29.54
CA ASN A 616 10.72 -14.74 -30.93
C ASN A 616 12.13 -14.82 -31.53
N GLU A 617 12.20 -14.84 -32.83
CA GLU A 617 13.44 -14.82 -33.58
C GLU A 617 14.13 -13.44 -33.55
N TRP A 618 15.43 -13.40 -33.80
CA TRP A 618 16.25 -12.19 -33.73
C TRP A 618 15.81 -11.08 -34.71
N PHE A 619 15.18 -11.43 -35.84
CA PHE A 619 14.67 -10.50 -36.83
C PHE A 619 13.23 -10.06 -36.61
N GLU A 620 12.52 -10.67 -35.68
CA GLU A 620 11.13 -10.34 -35.38
C GLU A 620 11.00 -9.18 -34.40
N THR A 621 9.87 -8.48 -34.44
CA THR A 621 9.52 -7.47 -33.41
C THR A 621 9.29 -8.13 -32.06
N GLN A 622 9.30 -7.34 -30.96
CA GLN A 622 9.20 -7.91 -29.63
C GLN A 622 7.79 -8.44 -29.31
N ASP A 623 6.74 -7.75 -29.80
CA ASP A 623 5.35 -8.15 -29.56
C ASP A 623 4.83 -8.98 -30.76
N SER A 624 3.98 -9.98 -30.45
CA SER A 624 3.48 -10.92 -31.46
C SER A 624 2.54 -10.30 -32.49
N ILE A 625 1.79 -9.26 -32.12
CA ILE A 625 0.86 -8.49 -32.99
C ILE A 625 -0.11 -9.40 -33.77
N SER A 626 -1.00 -10.09 -33.05
CA SER A 626 -2.03 -10.93 -33.66
C SER A 626 -3.11 -10.13 -34.43
N TYR A 627 -3.25 -8.84 -34.13
CA TYR A 627 -4.19 -7.88 -34.72
C TYR A 627 -3.56 -7.02 -35.82
N TRP A 628 -2.54 -7.54 -36.52
CA TRP A 628 -1.81 -6.79 -37.55
C TRP A 628 -2.70 -6.30 -38.71
N GLU A 629 -3.83 -6.96 -38.99
CA GLU A 629 -4.81 -6.54 -39.98
C GLU A 629 -5.52 -5.23 -39.61
N ASP A 630 -5.65 -4.94 -38.30
CA ASP A 630 -6.33 -3.73 -37.83
C ASP A 630 -5.59 -2.45 -38.22
N PHE A 631 -4.29 -2.52 -38.44
CA PHE A 631 -3.52 -1.38 -38.96
C PHE A 631 -3.91 -1.00 -40.43
N SER A 632 -4.51 -1.92 -41.16
CA SER A 632 -4.96 -1.66 -42.55
C SER A 632 -6.43 -1.23 -42.63
N LYS A 633 -7.14 -1.20 -41.51
CA LYS A 633 -8.52 -0.73 -41.43
C LYS A 633 -8.56 0.78 -41.11
N PRO A 634 -9.64 1.48 -41.49
CA PRO A 634 -9.94 2.80 -40.97
C PRO A 634 -9.95 2.74 -39.43
N LYS A 635 -9.30 3.71 -38.76
CA LYS A 635 -9.14 3.68 -37.30
C LYS A 635 -8.96 5.05 -36.71
N ILE A 636 -9.32 5.18 -35.43
CA ILE A 636 -8.93 6.31 -34.59
C ILE A 636 -7.60 5.96 -33.92
N VAL A 637 -6.68 6.91 -33.91
CA VAL A 637 -5.35 6.77 -33.30
C VAL A 637 -5.14 7.86 -32.26
N TRP A 638 -4.45 7.52 -31.15
CA TRP A 638 -4.11 8.50 -30.12
C TRP A 638 -2.85 8.10 -29.35
N LYS A 639 -2.20 9.10 -28.74
CA LYS A 639 -1.02 8.90 -27.90
C LYS A 639 -1.38 8.42 -26.50
N ILE A 640 -0.56 7.53 -25.92
CA ILE A 640 -0.75 7.00 -24.58
C ILE A 640 -0.50 8.06 -23.50
N ILE A 641 0.52 8.91 -23.68
CA ILE A 641 0.94 9.92 -22.70
C ILE A 641 0.95 11.29 -23.37
N GLY A 642 0.33 12.26 -22.75
CA GLY A 642 0.31 13.65 -23.18
C GLY A 642 -0.47 14.53 -22.20
N ASN A 643 -0.17 15.83 -22.20
CA ASN A 643 -0.86 16.80 -21.36
C ASN A 643 -2.33 17.00 -21.76
N GLN A 644 -2.66 16.72 -23.02
CA GLN A 644 -4.02 16.73 -23.53
C GLN A 644 -4.27 15.49 -24.39
N MET A 645 -5.48 14.97 -24.32
CA MET A 645 -5.92 13.90 -25.22
C MET A 645 -6.09 14.48 -26.63
N ALA A 646 -5.57 13.75 -27.61
CA ALA A 646 -5.65 14.12 -29.01
C ALA A 646 -5.90 12.86 -29.83
N PHE A 647 -7.00 12.83 -30.55
CA PHE A 647 -7.44 11.71 -31.39
C PHE A 647 -7.44 12.16 -32.85
N ALA A 648 -6.91 11.29 -33.73
CA ALA A 648 -6.89 11.51 -35.17
C ALA A 648 -7.50 10.31 -35.89
N TYR A 649 -8.07 10.54 -37.07
CA TYR A 649 -8.59 9.49 -37.94
C TYR A 649 -7.55 9.10 -38.98
N ASP A 650 -7.26 7.81 -39.09
CA ASP A 650 -6.35 7.28 -40.10
C ASP A 650 -7.06 6.27 -41.01
N ALA A 651 -7.10 6.58 -42.31
CA ALA A 651 -7.52 5.70 -43.42
C ALA A 651 -6.34 5.35 -44.33
N ASN A 652 -5.10 5.79 -44.06
CA ASN A 652 -3.93 5.64 -44.91
C ASN A 652 -3.04 4.47 -44.51
N ASN A 653 -3.56 3.53 -43.71
CA ASN A 653 -2.86 2.29 -43.35
C ASN A 653 -1.55 2.48 -42.58
N TYR A 654 -1.40 3.57 -41.80
CA TYR A 654 -0.25 3.74 -40.93
C TYR A 654 -0.24 2.71 -39.82
N VAL A 655 0.96 2.25 -39.52
CA VAL A 655 1.25 1.45 -38.36
C VAL A 655 1.57 2.38 -37.17
N MET A 656 1.28 2.00 -35.95
CA MET A 656 1.52 2.80 -34.76
C MET A 656 2.64 2.20 -33.93
N ASN A 657 3.51 3.05 -33.36
CA ASN A 657 4.46 2.59 -32.37
C ASN A 657 3.79 2.36 -31.00
N ASN A 658 4.49 1.71 -30.07
CA ASN A 658 4.03 1.38 -28.72
C ASN A 658 3.68 2.59 -27.80
N ALA A 659 3.82 3.82 -28.29
CA ALA A 659 3.36 5.02 -27.59
C ALA A 659 1.94 5.43 -27.99
N CYS A 660 1.25 4.63 -28.79
CA CYS A 660 -0.08 4.90 -29.34
C CYS A 660 -1.03 3.74 -29.09
N TYR A 661 -2.31 4.05 -29.12
CA TYR A 661 -3.41 3.11 -29.29
C TYR A 661 -4.09 3.29 -30.64
N ILE A 662 -4.77 2.25 -31.07
CA ILE A 662 -5.67 2.26 -32.24
C ILE A 662 -7.04 1.76 -31.82
N MET A 663 -8.09 2.30 -32.43
CA MET A 663 -9.49 1.87 -32.31
C MET A 663 -10.06 1.63 -33.69
N THR A 664 -10.53 0.43 -33.92
CA THR A 664 -11.20 0.01 -35.15
C THR A 664 -12.64 -0.42 -34.84
N GLY A 665 -13.53 -0.38 -35.81
CA GLY A 665 -14.92 -0.79 -35.71
C GLY A 665 -15.90 0.23 -36.26
N ASP A 666 -17.12 0.23 -35.70
CA ASP A 666 -18.22 1.04 -36.19
C ASP A 666 -18.24 2.45 -35.58
N HIS A 667 -18.88 3.40 -36.28
CA HIS A 667 -19.15 4.77 -35.81
C HIS A 667 -17.90 5.58 -35.41
N LEU A 668 -16.78 5.37 -36.09
CA LEU A 668 -15.51 6.03 -35.77
C LEU A 668 -15.56 7.56 -35.93
N ASP A 669 -16.34 8.08 -36.88
CA ASP A 669 -16.57 9.51 -37.10
C ASP A 669 -17.26 10.17 -35.88
N TYR A 670 -18.30 9.54 -35.38
CA TYR A 670 -19.01 9.97 -34.15
C TYR A 670 -18.06 9.92 -32.95
N LEU A 671 -17.37 8.80 -32.77
CA LEU A 671 -16.41 8.64 -31.67
C LEU A 671 -15.27 9.66 -31.73
N LEU A 672 -14.74 9.94 -32.93
CA LEU A 672 -13.70 10.97 -33.11
C LEU A 672 -14.17 12.34 -32.65
N ALA A 673 -15.40 12.73 -33.01
CA ALA A 673 -15.99 13.99 -32.61
C ALA A 673 -16.16 14.07 -31.07
N VAL A 674 -16.74 13.04 -30.45
CA VAL A 674 -16.98 12.97 -29.01
C VAL A 674 -15.65 12.97 -28.21
N LEU A 675 -14.67 12.15 -28.63
CA LEU A 675 -13.40 12.00 -27.94
C LEU A 675 -12.50 13.26 -28.02
N ASN A 676 -12.67 14.04 -29.08
CA ASN A 676 -12.00 15.34 -29.22
C ASN A 676 -12.82 16.52 -28.68
N PHE A 677 -14.06 16.29 -28.27
CA PHE A 677 -14.86 17.37 -27.68
C PHE A 677 -14.25 17.75 -26.33
N SER A 678 -13.71 18.95 -26.24
CA SER A 678 -13.27 19.55 -24.98
C SER A 678 -14.19 20.71 -24.65
N ASN A 679 -14.85 20.63 -23.52
CA ASN A 679 -15.35 21.86 -22.90
C ASN A 679 -14.13 22.66 -22.47
N ASN A 680 -13.99 23.89 -22.97
CA ASN A 680 -13.05 24.90 -22.43
C ASN A 680 -13.49 25.32 -21.04
#